data_561cf504012c03985fc5aa650bc7dd99
#
_entry.id   561cf504012c03985fc5aa650bc7dd99
#
_cell.length_a   1.000
_cell.length_b   1.000
_cell.length_c   1.000
_cell.angle_alpha   90.00
_cell.angle_beta   90.00
_cell.angle_gamma   90.00
#
_symmetry.space_group_name_H-M   'P 1'
#
loop_
_entity.id
_entity.type
_entity.pdbx_description
1 polymer ?
#
loop_
_entity_poly.entity_id
_entity_poly.type
_entity_poly.pdbx_seq_one_letter_code
_entity_poly.pdbx_strand_id
1 'polypeptide(L)'
;MRKLAFQSYIFYLVILVLFSSVAFQNSALSQTQIKGPFLDQARFILRTDENLALEDIKSGSLDTYFYAIPNEAANDARNDPRLKVYDKTAGSLGFLLNPAPAEDPNILNPFQFKEIRYALNYLIDREFVVNEILKGYGSPLIDPFGIYSPEYLNIIDTVESFGFRYNPAYASNIISGVLSSAGATNDGGKWIFHGNPVTIKVLIRQDDAKKQSMGELLASELEKIGFSVQRDYGDLNKANVVVYGSDPKSLQWQIYTEEIGGTSAFVKYNPITAGQMYAPWLSGMPGSQNPAYWNYHNNTLDQITQKIAFFNFTSEDERNNLLNDAVKMGIQESVRLFVAQKTDPFVASAKIQGLVNDFGAGITSKYSLLNARSTDGNASVDIGVKQIHQGSWNTIAGLQDVYGKSIYFMVADQGTFRHPYTGEVIPFRSPWTEIVTNGPLDKLDVPADAIKWNQTLQQWVQAGEGSNAKSKVTFTPLYSNWHNGVKMDLSDMMYANYFTQEWGTDTGPGDRTVDPEFTPAASEALNLSKGIRFVTPDRIESYVDIWHYDKKEIADSAVFFPSEPWEILAASERIVLDGKLAYSRSEAQTKGIGWYDPIVREHAELIKAELQKMKNEQFVPAALKDTVTIQDAIKRYDASIDWIERHGHAIISNGAFYLDNFNPAGGTITINAFRDASYPFEAGHWSNYESPQLADITSVDVPRIVAAGQPASIKVDVQVAGQRNGNVTVDYFVSNKDGAVVIRGKAQPEALGQFGIDIPPEMTAKLSPGPNQIKIFATSNEALRPDISSTTILAAPRSVGSGQGANFNNQTIGNQSTAH
;
A
#
# COMPACT_ATOMS: atom_id res chain seq x y z
N MET A 1 4.25 -27.37 -77.49
CA MET A 1 5.31 -27.67 -76.55
C MET A 1 5.79 -26.46 -75.64
N ARG A 2 5.74 -25.22 -76.08
CA ARG A 2 6.15 -24.08 -75.25
C ARG A 2 5.16 -23.70 -74.14
N LYS A 3 3.87 -24.00 -74.22
CA LYS A 3 2.87 -23.71 -73.14
C LYS A 3 2.90 -24.72 -71.98
N LEU A 4 3.24 -25.95 -72.21
CA LEU A 4 3.33 -27.01 -71.20
C LEU A 4 4.59 -26.82 -70.29
N ALA A 5 5.70 -26.34 -70.82
CA ALA A 5 6.93 -26.07 -70.10
C ALA A 5 6.77 -24.89 -69.17
N PHE A 6 5.94 -23.88 -69.51
CA PHE A 6 5.70 -22.71 -68.64
C PHE A 6 4.81 -23.02 -67.43
N GLN A 7 3.80 -23.90 -67.63
CA GLN A 7 2.96 -24.35 -66.52
C GLN A 7 3.70 -25.25 -65.55
N SER A 8 4.61 -26.09 -65.99
CA SER A 8 5.47 -26.87 -65.09
C SER A 8 6.42 -26.03 -64.29
N TYR A 9 6.99 -24.94 -64.82
CA TYR A 9 7.88 -24.03 -64.10
C TYR A 9 7.14 -23.24 -63.01
N ILE A 10 5.92 -22.80 -63.27
CA ILE A 10 5.08 -22.12 -62.26
C ILE A 10 4.66 -23.11 -61.17
N PHE A 11 4.36 -24.35 -61.51
CA PHE A 11 4.02 -25.38 -60.50
C PHE A 11 5.22 -25.71 -59.58
N TYR A 12 6.43 -25.81 -60.13
CA TYR A 12 7.65 -26.01 -59.35
C TYR A 12 8.02 -24.78 -58.52
N LEU A 13 7.78 -23.58 -59.03
CA LEU A 13 8.04 -22.34 -58.25
C LEU A 13 7.05 -22.17 -57.12
N VAL A 14 5.79 -22.52 -57.30
CA VAL A 14 4.76 -22.50 -56.23
C VAL A 14 5.03 -23.57 -55.17
N ILE A 15 5.47 -24.76 -55.59
CA ILE A 15 5.88 -25.83 -54.62
C ILE A 15 7.16 -25.41 -53.87
N LEU A 16 8.13 -24.75 -54.49
CA LEU A 16 9.33 -24.28 -53.82
C LEU A 16 9.03 -23.11 -52.81
N VAL A 17 8.08 -22.24 -53.15
CA VAL A 17 7.64 -21.17 -52.26
C VAL A 17 6.79 -21.73 -51.13
N LEU A 18 5.97 -22.78 -51.36
CA LEU A 18 5.23 -23.47 -50.31
C LEU A 18 6.15 -24.27 -49.35
N PHE A 19 7.19 -24.92 -49.90
CA PHE A 19 8.17 -25.63 -49.06
C PHE A 19 9.08 -24.64 -48.27
N SER A 20 9.43 -23.47 -48.85
CA SER A 20 10.16 -22.45 -48.12
C SER A 20 9.30 -21.80 -47.02
N SER A 21 8.00 -21.60 -47.26
CA SER A 21 7.09 -21.08 -46.22
C SER A 21 6.79 -22.10 -45.10
N VAL A 22 6.75 -23.39 -45.42
CA VAL A 22 6.62 -24.46 -44.42
C VAL A 22 7.94 -24.70 -43.67
N ALA A 23 9.10 -24.51 -44.35
CA ALA A 23 10.42 -24.58 -43.67
C ALA A 23 10.67 -23.34 -42.78
N PHE A 24 10.11 -22.17 -43.10
CA PHE A 24 10.16 -20.98 -42.23
C PHE A 24 9.14 -21.06 -41.07
N GLN A 25 8.04 -21.82 -41.22
CA GLN A 25 7.12 -22.02 -40.08
C GLN A 25 7.57 -23.13 -39.14
N ASN A 26 8.43 -24.07 -39.56
CA ASN A 26 8.96 -25.12 -38.68
C ASN A 26 10.34 -24.82 -38.07
N SER A 27 10.91 -23.66 -38.36
CA SER A 27 12.05 -23.13 -37.60
C SER A 27 11.66 -22.06 -36.58
N ALA A 28 10.38 -21.94 -36.20
CA ALA A 28 10.07 -21.55 -34.81
C ALA A 28 10.58 -22.70 -33.95
N LEU A 29 11.92 -22.67 -33.68
CA LEU A 29 12.51 -23.35 -32.55
C LEU A 29 11.54 -23.07 -31.39
N SER A 30 11.02 -24.12 -30.76
CA SER A 30 10.47 -24.00 -29.43
C SER A 30 11.61 -23.42 -28.60
N GLN A 31 11.66 -22.09 -28.50
CA GLN A 31 12.38 -21.45 -27.41
C GLN A 31 11.74 -22.06 -26.19
N THR A 32 12.47 -22.90 -25.50
CA THR A 32 12.09 -23.41 -24.19
C THR A 32 11.79 -22.14 -23.38
N GLN A 33 10.51 -21.87 -23.15
CA GLN A 33 10.11 -20.67 -22.41
C GLN A 33 10.76 -20.77 -21.03
N ILE A 34 11.57 -19.77 -20.69
CA ILE A 34 12.32 -19.73 -19.44
C ILE A 34 11.31 -19.55 -18.29
N LYS A 35 11.30 -20.47 -17.33
CA LYS A 35 10.48 -20.35 -16.13
C LYS A 35 11.05 -19.29 -15.17
N GLY A 36 10.15 -18.56 -14.48
CA GLY A 36 10.53 -17.51 -13.56
C GLY A 36 10.89 -16.19 -14.26
N PRO A 37 11.77 -15.36 -13.68
CA PRO A 37 12.13 -14.04 -14.19
C PRO A 37 13.10 -14.11 -15.38
N PHE A 38 13.35 -12.97 -16.05
CA PHE A 38 14.43 -12.90 -17.04
C PHE A 38 15.83 -12.97 -16.42
N LEU A 39 15.99 -12.38 -15.23
CA LEU A 39 17.26 -12.39 -14.49
C LEU A 39 17.57 -13.76 -13.90
N ASP A 40 18.85 -14.13 -13.85
CA ASP A 40 19.32 -15.30 -13.12
C ASP A 40 19.59 -14.96 -11.65
N GLN A 41 20.00 -13.72 -11.36
CA GLN A 41 20.39 -13.30 -10.02
C GLN A 41 20.02 -11.82 -9.76
N ALA A 42 19.62 -11.52 -8.53
CA ALA A 42 19.58 -10.17 -8.01
C ALA A 42 20.36 -10.12 -6.68
N ARG A 43 21.25 -9.14 -6.57
CA ARG A 43 22.08 -8.94 -5.38
C ARG A 43 21.73 -7.61 -4.75
N PHE A 44 21.23 -7.64 -3.53
CA PHE A 44 20.93 -6.45 -2.73
C PHE A 44 22.17 -6.07 -1.91
N ILE A 45 22.55 -4.80 -1.98
CA ILE A 45 23.78 -4.28 -1.41
C ILE A 45 23.46 -3.06 -0.56
N LEU A 46 23.87 -3.09 0.70
CA LEU A 46 23.66 -2.00 1.65
C LEU A 46 24.31 -0.70 1.14
N ARG A 47 23.52 0.35 1.02
CA ARG A 47 23.91 1.72 0.69
C ARG A 47 23.10 2.69 1.53
N THR A 48 23.68 3.17 2.62
CA THR A 48 23.01 4.05 3.57
C THR A 48 22.96 5.52 3.13
N ASP A 49 23.85 5.93 2.22
CA ASP A 49 23.91 7.27 1.66
C ASP A 49 23.35 7.28 0.24
N GLU A 50 22.30 8.05 0.01
CA GLU A 50 21.58 8.13 -1.26
C GLU A 50 22.38 8.80 -2.38
N ASN A 51 23.25 9.77 -2.04
CA ASN A 51 24.11 10.43 -3.05
C ASN A 51 25.21 9.48 -3.52
N LEU A 52 25.81 8.70 -2.60
CA LEU A 52 26.76 7.65 -2.98
C LEU A 52 26.09 6.56 -3.81
N ALA A 53 24.86 6.16 -3.47
CA ALA A 53 24.11 5.20 -4.28
C ALA A 53 23.86 5.72 -5.71
N LEU A 54 23.54 7.01 -5.87
CA LEU A 54 23.40 7.64 -7.19
C LEU A 54 24.72 7.64 -7.99
N GLU A 55 25.85 7.94 -7.36
CA GLU A 55 27.17 7.88 -8.00
C GLU A 55 27.56 6.43 -8.36
N ASP A 56 27.22 5.44 -7.51
CA ASP A 56 27.42 4.01 -7.82
C ASP A 56 26.63 3.59 -9.07
N ILE A 57 25.39 4.09 -9.27
CA ILE A 57 24.63 3.82 -10.50
C ILE A 57 25.26 4.51 -11.71
N LYS A 58 25.70 5.77 -11.60
CA LYS A 58 26.37 6.49 -12.68
C LYS A 58 27.68 5.81 -13.12
N SER A 59 28.40 5.21 -12.17
CA SER A 59 29.65 4.47 -12.42
C SER A 59 29.43 3.05 -12.93
N GLY A 60 28.21 2.49 -12.76
CA GLY A 60 27.85 1.12 -13.08
C GLY A 60 28.23 0.10 -11.98
N SER A 61 28.51 0.56 -10.77
CA SER A 61 28.71 -0.31 -9.59
C SER A 61 27.39 -0.78 -8.98
N LEU A 62 26.29 -0.09 -9.27
CA LEU A 62 24.91 -0.49 -9.03
C LEU A 62 24.11 -0.34 -10.30
N ASP A 63 23.03 -1.10 -10.43
CA ASP A 63 22.07 -0.99 -11.52
C ASP A 63 20.85 -0.17 -11.14
N THR A 64 20.44 -0.21 -9.89
CA THR A 64 19.30 0.55 -9.35
C THR A 64 19.41 0.72 -7.84
N TYR A 65 18.64 1.67 -7.29
CA TYR A 65 18.55 1.89 -5.87
C TYR A 65 17.09 1.77 -5.41
N PHE A 66 16.79 0.80 -4.53
CA PHE A 66 15.43 0.55 -4.01
C PHE A 66 15.10 1.45 -2.81
N TYR A 67 15.50 2.70 -2.93
CA TYR A 67 15.12 3.81 -2.07
C TYR A 67 15.11 5.11 -2.86
N ALA A 68 14.42 6.14 -2.36
CA ALA A 68 14.38 7.43 -3.02
C ALA A 68 15.74 8.13 -2.94
N ILE A 69 16.14 8.78 -4.04
CA ILE A 69 17.27 9.72 -4.04
C ILE A 69 16.81 11.11 -3.56
N PRO A 70 17.72 12.01 -3.12
CA PRO A 70 17.36 13.38 -2.78
C PRO A 70 16.68 14.11 -3.94
N ASN A 71 15.64 14.90 -3.63
CA ASN A 71 14.84 15.60 -4.63
C ASN A 71 15.68 16.57 -5.48
N GLU A 72 16.68 17.21 -4.88
CA GLU A 72 17.62 18.09 -5.58
C GLU A 72 18.46 17.34 -6.64
N ALA A 73 18.88 16.11 -6.31
CA ALA A 73 19.67 15.28 -7.21
C ALA A 73 18.81 14.67 -8.35
N ALA A 74 17.51 14.54 -8.15
CA ALA A 74 16.61 13.95 -9.13
C ALA A 74 16.51 14.77 -10.42
N ASN A 75 16.55 16.11 -10.34
CA ASN A 75 16.50 16.98 -11.51
C ASN A 75 17.76 16.81 -12.41
N ASP A 76 18.93 16.68 -11.81
CA ASP A 76 20.16 16.40 -12.55
C ASP A 76 20.14 14.98 -13.14
N ALA A 77 19.64 14.01 -12.38
CA ALA A 77 19.52 12.62 -12.82
C ALA A 77 18.60 12.45 -14.04
N ARG A 78 17.53 13.26 -14.17
CA ARG A 78 16.63 13.23 -15.34
C ARG A 78 17.32 13.69 -16.62
N ASN A 79 18.32 14.55 -16.52
CA ASN A 79 19.09 15.05 -17.66
C ASN A 79 20.29 14.15 -18.02
N ASP A 80 20.60 13.12 -17.25
CA ASP A 80 21.68 12.17 -17.51
C ASP A 80 21.16 11.00 -18.36
N PRO A 81 21.63 10.83 -19.62
CA PRO A 81 21.14 9.77 -20.51
C PRO A 81 21.49 8.35 -20.04
N ARG A 82 22.37 8.21 -19.06
CA ARG A 82 22.73 6.92 -18.44
C ARG A 82 21.71 6.44 -17.43
N LEU A 83 20.78 7.32 -17.02
CA LEU A 83 19.84 7.10 -15.91
C LEU A 83 18.39 7.13 -16.40
N LYS A 84 17.53 6.47 -15.64
CA LYS A 84 16.07 6.62 -15.69
C LYS A 84 15.59 6.97 -14.30
N VAL A 85 14.74 7.99 -14.20
CA VAL A 85 14.10 8.39 -12.94
C VAL A 85 12.64 7.97 -12.99
N TYR A 86 12.17 7.38 -11.88
CA TYR A 86 10.81 6.90 -11.68
C TYR A 86 10.21 7.61 -10.49
N ASP A 87 9.17 8.41 -10.72
CA ASP A 87 8.46 9.10 -9.66
C ASP A 87 7.38 8.19 -9.09
N LYS A 88 7.35 8.12 -7.79
CA LYS A 88 6.38 7.37 -7.03
C LYS A 88 5.61 8.30 -6.10
N THR A 89 4.29 8.23 -6.10
CA THR A 89 3.49 8.82 -5.03
C THR A 89 3.82 8.08 -3.73
N ALA A 90 4.41 8.81 -2.78
CA ALA A 90 4.96 8.23 -1.57
C ALA A 90 4.07 8.47 -0.35
N GLY A 91 4.62 8.25 0.83
CA GLY A 91 3.94 8.45 2.10
C GLY A 91 3.51 9.89 2.35
N SER A 92 2.62 10.05 3.31
CA SER A 92 2.13 11.33 3.77
C SER A 92 2.98 11.83 4.93
N LEU A 93 3.42 13.07 4.86
CA LEU A 93 4.03 13.80 5.98
C LEU A 93 2.94 14.46 6.82
N GLY A 94 3.10 14.41 8.13
CA GLY A 94 2.14 14.99 9.04
C GLY A 94 2.65 15.16 10.46
N PHE A 95 1.75 15.55 11.33
CA PHE A 95 1.97 15.63 12.77
C PHE A 95 0.95 14.77 13.49
N LEU A 96 1.41 13.95 14.42
CA LEU A 96 0.54 13.26 15.37
C LEU A 96 0.53 14.06 16.66
N LEU A 97 -0.65 14.31 17.22
CA LEU A 97 -0.84 15.09 18.44
C LEU A 97 -1.24 14.15 19.58
N ASN A 98 -0.77 14.46 20.77
CA ASN A 98 -1.15 13.74 21.99
C ASN A 98 -2.42 14.37 22.59
N PRO A 99 -3.60 13.72 22.49
CA PRO A 99 -4.86 14.28 22.96
C PRO A 99 -5.12 14.06 24.46
N ALA A 100 -4.21 13.41 25.18
CA ALA A 100 -4.41 13.07 26.60
C ALA A 100 -4.30 14.29 27.50
N PRO A 101 -5.15 14.43 28.53
CA PRO A 101 -4.88 15.36 29.62
C PRO A 101 -3.60 14.92 30.36
N ALA A 102 -2.91 15.88 30.96
CA ALA A 102 -1.75 15.60 31.81
C ALA A 102 -2.16 14.79 33.04
N GLU A 103 -1.28 13.92 33.51
CA GLU A 103 -1.45 13.20 34.77
C GLU A 103 -1.31 14.17 35.97
N ASP A 104 -0.36 15.15 35.88
CA ASP A 104 -0.22 16.22 36.83
C ASP A 104 -1.22 17.36 36.56
N PRO A 105 -2.15 17.68 37.47
CA PRO A 105 -3.14 18.73 37.29
C PRO A 105 -2.55 20.14 37.20
N ASN A 106 -1.27 20.34 37.52
CA ASN A 106 -0.58 21.61 37.36
C ASN A 106 0.02 21.82 35.96
N ILE A 107 -0.04 20.80 35.13
CA ILE A 107 0.44 20.82 33.72
C ILE A 107 -0.75 20.85 32.80
N LEU A 108 -0.75 21.77 31.85
CA LEU A 108 -1.77 21.83 30.78
C LEU A 108 -1.23 21.25 29.49
N ASN A 109 -1.83 20.15 29.03
CA ASN A 109 -1.66 19.77 27.63
C ASN A 109 -2.68 20.50 26.77
N PRO A 110 -2.28 21.47 25.91
CA PRO A 110 -3.24 22.20 25.09
C PRO A 110 -3.97 21.30 24.10
N PHE A 111 -3.36 20.18 23.68
CA PHE A 111 -3.93 19.28 22.68
C PHE A 111 -4.98 18.32 23.24
N GLN A 112 -5.31 18.36 24.52
CA GLN A 112 -6.52 17.72 25.03
C GLN A 112 -7.79 18.39 24.47
N PHE A 113 -7.72 19.68 24.06
CA PHE A 113 -8.82 20.43 23.49
C PHE A 113 -8.86 20.26 21.97
N LYS A 114 -9.99 19.75 21.48
CA LYS A 114 -10.22 19.51 20.06
C LYS A 114 -10.08 20.80 19.23
N GLU A 115 -10.58 21.92 19.75
CA GLU A 115 -10.55 23.23 19.12
C GLU A 115 -9.11 23.70 18.88
N ILE A 116 -8.20 23.44 19.80
CA ILE A 116 -6.77 23.76 19.64
C ILE A 116 -6.15 22.86 18.57
N ARG A 117 -6.41 21.54 18.62
CA ARG A 117 -5.89 20.63 17.59
C ARG A 117 -6.38 21.06 16.20
N TYR A 118 -7.67 21.38 16.08
CA TYR A 118 -8.25 21.84 14.83
C TYR A 118 -7.63 23.15 14.33
N ALA A 119 -7.40 24.10 15.23
CA ALA A 119 -6.79 25.39 14.92
C ALA A 119 -5.36 25.27 14.37
N LEU A 120 -4.61 24.21 14.72
CA LEU A 120 -3.26 24.00 14.19
C LEU A 120 -3.25 23.83 12.67
N ASN A 121 -4.35 23.39 12.05
CA ASN A 121 -4.43 23.32 10.59
C ASN A 121 -4.19 24.68 9.90
N TYR A 122 -4.46 25.79 10.61
CA TYR A 122 -4.23 27.16 10.11
C TYR A 122 -2.83 27.69 10.46
N LEU A 123 -2.04 26.99 11.29
CA LEU A 123 -0.62 27.29 11.54
C LEU A 123 0.32 26.59 10.58
N ILE A 124 -0.18 25.64 9.80
CA ILE A 124 0.64 24.85 8.89
C ILE A 124 0.53 25.46 7.48
N ASP A 125 1.65 26.01 6.99
CA ASP A 125 1.78 26.45 5.60
C ASP A 125 2.14 25.25 4.72
N ARG A 126 1.12 24.56 4.21
CA ARG A 126 1.29 23.36 3.37
C ARG A 126 1.97 23.66 2.04
N GLU A 127 1.67 24.81 1.45
CA GLU A 127 2.30 25.26 0.20
C GLU A 127 3.80 25.53 0.40
N PHE A 128 4.16 26.18 1.51
CA PHE A 128 5.57 26.36 1.87
C PHE A 128 6.28 25.01 2.05
N VAL A 129 5.65 24.05 2.73
CA VAL A 129 6.24 22.72 2.92
C VAL A 129 6.49 22.05 1.56
N VAL A 130 5.53 22.07 0.65
CA VAL A 130 5.69 21.46 -0.67
C VAL A 130 6.77 22.16 -1.49
N ASN A 131 6.75 23.48 -1.55
CA ASN A 131 7.63 24.24 -2.43
C ASN A 131 9.06 24.34 -1.88
N GLU A 132 9.21 24.59 -0.57
CA GLU A 132 10.52 24.88 0.01
C GLU A 132 11.19 23.66 0.67
N ILE A 133 10.40 22.79 1.33
CA ILE A 133 10.95 21.60 2.00
C ILE A 133 11.00 20.42 1.02
N LEU A 134 9.92 20.17 0.26
CA LEU A 134 9.85 19.09 -0.71
C LEU A 134 10.37 19.48 -2.11
N LYS A 135 10.71 20.76 -2.33
CA LYS A 135 11.24 21.26 -3.64
C LYS A 135 10.30 20.95 -4.81
N GLY A 136 8.99 21.01 -4.59
CA GLY A 136 7.96 20.69 -5.57
C GLY A 136 7.63 19.20 -5.70
N TYR A 137 8.36 18.31 -5.02
CA TYR A 137 8.10 16.86 -5.05
C TYR A 137 7.02 16.46 -4.04
N GLY A 138 5.80 16.86 -4.29
CA GLY A 138 4.65 16.53 -3.47
C GLY A 138 3.45 17.42 -3.74
N SER A 139 2.38 17.19 -2.98
CA SER A 139 1.15 17.98 -3.00
C SER A 139 0.66 18.26 -1.58
N PRO A 140 0.01 19.42 -1.32
CA PRO A 140 -0.63 19.67 -0.04
C PRO A 140 -1.65 18.58 0.30
N LEU A 141 -1.75 18.24 1.59
CA LEU A 141 -2.60 17.16 2.06
C LEU A 141 -3.30 17.53 3.37
N ILE A 142 -4.60 17.21 3.49
CA ILE A 142 -5.37 17.37 4.74
C ILE A 142 -6.11 16.10 5.15
N ASP A 143 -6.04 15.05 4.36
CA ASP A 143 -6.70 13.74 4.53
C ASP A 143 -5.72 12.59 4.30
N PRO A 144 -6.07 11.35 4.61
CA PRO A 144 -5.14 10.22 4.50
C PRO A 144 -4.98 9.64 3.09
N PHE A 145 -5.80 10.05 2.12
CA PHE A 145 -5.82 9.41 0.79
C PHE A 145 -5.01 10.18 -0.25
N GLY A 146 -5.15 11.52 -0.26
CA GLY A 146 -4.46 12.37 -1.21
C GLY A 146 -5.03 12.34 -2.63
N ILE A 147 -4.65 13.33 -3.42
CA ILE A 147 -5.23 13.68 -4.72
C ILE A 147 -5.04 12.57 -5.80
N TYR A 148 -4.08 11.68 -5.64
CA TYR A 148 -3.81 10.58 -6.58
C TYR A 148 -4.45 9.25 -6.14
N SER A 149 -5.15 9.21 -5.02
CA SER A 149 -5.88 8.03 -4.58
C SER A 149 -7.18 7.85 -5.35
N PRO A 150 -7.56 6.62 -5.72
CA PRO A 150 -8.90 6.35 -6.26
C PRO A 150 -10.04 6.77 -5.33
N GLU A 151 -9.80 6.80 -4.02
CA GLU A 151 -10.78 7.21 -3.00
C GLU A 151 -11.00 8.72 -2.95
N TYR A 152 -10.05 9.53 -3.45
CA TYR A 152 -10.10 10.98 -3.30
C TYR A 152 -11.35 11.62 -3.93
N LEU A 153 -11.73 11.16 -5.13
CA LEU A 153 -12.92 11.66 -5.80
C LEU A 153 -14.22 11.36 -5.03
N ASN A 154 -14.23 10.34 -4.18
CA ASN A 154 -15.38 10.01 -3.34
C ASN A 154 -15.51 10.94 -2.13
N ILE A 155 -14.40 11.51 -1.64
CA ILE A 155 -14.36 12.35 -0.43
C ILE A 155 -14.07 13.82 -0.71
N ILE A 156 -13.88 14.21 -1.98
CA ILE A 156 -13.40 15.54 -2.36
C ILE A 156 -14.27 16.66 -1.81
N ASP A 157 -15.60 16.54 -1.84
CA ASP A 157 -16.52 17.57 -1.35
C ASP A 157 -16.33 17.78 0.16
N THR A 158 -16.10 16.73 0.90
CA THR A 158 -15.80 16.77 2.33
C THR A 158 -14.46 17.44 2.58
N VAL A 159 -13.40 17.00 1.88
CA VAL A 159 -12.04 17.51 2.06
C VAL A 159 -11.95 19.01 1.72
N GLU A 160 -12.43 19.39 0.54
CA GLU A 160 -12.38 20.78 0.09
C GLU A 160 -13.26 21.71 0.95
N SER A 161 -14.32 21.19 1.60
CA SER A 161 -15.20 21.99 2.47
C SER A 161 -14.49 22.58 3.69
N PHE A 162 -13.36 22.00 4.12
CA PHE A 162 -12.60 22.53 5.26
C PHE A 162 -11.84 23.82 4.94
N GLY A 163 -11.40 23.99 3.69
CA GLY A 163 -10.79 25.22 3.20
C GLY A 163 -9.58 25.70 3.99
N PHE A 164 -8.80 24.80 4.59
CA PHE A 164 -7.64 25.19 5.41
C PHE A 164 -6.61 25.96 4.60
N ARG A 165 -6.27 27.15 5.10
CA ARG A 165 -5.22 28.01 4.57
C ARG A 165 -4.37 28.53 5.70
N TYR A 166 -3.09 28.75 5.47
CA TYR A 166 -2.20 29.33 6.45
C TYR A 166 -2.75 30.70 6.94
N ASN A 167 -3.12 30.77 8.21
CA ASN A 167 -3.70 31.95 8.86
C ASN A 167 -3.39 31.94 10.37
N PRO A 168 -2.15 32.27 10.76
CA PRO A 168 -1.74 32.27 12.17
C PRO A 168 -2.58 33.15 13.09
N ALA A 169 -3.09 34.28 12.57
CA ALA A 169 -3.93 35.17 13.36
C ALA A 169 -5.26 34.50 13.75
N TYR A 170 -5.90 33.80 12.81
CA TYR A 170 -7.12 33.05 13.07
C TYR A 170 -6.88 31.91 14.07
N ALA A 171 -5.80 31.13 13.87
CA ALA A 171 -5.40 30.07 14.79
C ALA A 171 -5.15 30.61 16.21
N SER A 172 -4.38 31.71 16.32
CA SER A 172 -4.05 32.35 17.61
C SER A 172 -5.32 32.81 18.35
N ASN A 173 -6.31 33.35 17.66
CA ASN A 173 -7.57 33.76 18.30
C ASN A 173 -8.33 32.57 18.91
N ILE A 174 -8.46 31.44 18.18
CA ILE A 174 -9.11 30.23 18.69
C ILE A 174 -8.34 29.70 19.90
N ILE A 175 -7.03 29.50 19.75
CA ILE A 175 -6.15 28.94 20.79
C ILE A 175 -6.20 29.79 22.05
N SER A 176 -6.11 31.13 21.91
CA SER A 176 -6.18 32.05 23.03
C SER A 176 -7.51 31.97 23.79
N GLY A 177 -8.62 31.89 23.07
CA GLY A 177 -9.95 31.75 23.67
C GLY A 177 -10.09 30.46 24.49
N VAL A 178 -9.61 29.33 23.96
CA VAL A 178 -9.67 28.05 24.63
C VAL A 178 -8.73 27.98 25.84
N LEU A 179 -7.48 28.47 25.70
CA LEU A 179 -6.52 28.47 26.80
C LEU A 179 -6.99 29.35 27.96
N SER A 180 -7.54 30.55 27.66
CA SER A 180 -8.09 31.44 28.69
C SER A 180 -9.27 30.80 29.40
N SER A 181 -10.16 30.10 28.68
CA SER A 181 -11.29 29.39 29.27
C SER A 181 -10.83 28.20 30.13
N ALA A 182 -9.68 27.60 29.82
CA ALA A 182 -9.06 26.54 30.62
C ALA A 182 -8.29 27.06 31.85
N GLY A 183 -8.25 28.40 32.08
CA GLY A 183 -7.57 29.03 33.23
C GLY A 183 -6.11 29.40 32.97
N ALA A 184 -5.61 29.28 31.73
CA ALA A 184 -4.30 29.81 31.39
C ALA A 184 -4.36 31.34 31.16
N THR A 185 -3.27 32.03 31.48
CA THR A 185 -3.12 33.47 31.26
C THR A 185 -1.95 33.77 30.34
N ASN A 186 -2.04 34.84 29.56
CA ASN A 186 -0.93 35.29 28.73
C ASN A 186 -0.18 36.39 29.51
N ASP A 187 1.06 36.13 29.93
CA ASP A 187 1.94 37.03 30.62
C ASP A 187 3.17 37.32 29.78
N GLY A 188 3.35 38.55 29.41
CA GLY A 188 4.49 38.98 28.58
C GLY A 188 4.62 38.27 27.25
N GLY A 189 3.50 37.84 26.66
CA GLY A 189 3.46 37.10 25.38
C GLY A 189 3.70 35.60 25.55
N LYS A 190 3.70 35.07 26.80
CA LYS A 190 3.81 33.62 27.08
C LYS A 190 2.58 33.11 27.80
N TRP A 191 2.14 31.91 27.46
CA TRP A 191 1.05 31.22 28.12
C TRP A 191 1.53 30.59 29.42
N ILE A 192 0.85 30.91 30.52
CA ILE A 192 1.12 30.44 31.88
C ILE A 192 -0.12 29.74 32.42
N PHE A 193 0.07 28.58 33.01
CA PHE A 193 -0.96 27.79 33.70
C PHE A 193 -0.51 27.38 35.08
N HIS A 194 -1.25 27.74 36.12
CA HIS A 194 -0.89 27.53 37.53
C HIS A 194 0.55 27.99 37.88
N GLY A 195 0.98 29.11 37.27
CA GLY A 195 2.31 29.70 37.50
C GLY A 195 3.43 29.07 36.64
N ASN A 196 3.14 28.04 35.85
CA ASN A 196 4.12 27.37 35.01
C ASN A 196 3.89 27.74 33.53
N PRO A 197 4.95 27.88 32.72
CA PRO A 197 4.81 28.04 31.27
C PRO A 197 4.10 26.84 30.64
N VAL A 198 3.14 27.10 29.75
CA VAL A 198 2.54 26.04 28.92
C VAL A 198 3.59 25.58 27.91
N THR A 199 4.23 24.45 28.24
CA THR A 199 5.33 23.90 27.43
C THR A 199 4.87 22.76 26.55
N ILE A 200 5.23 22.83 25.28
CA ILE A 200 4.94 21.80 24.27
C ILE A 200 6.23 21.04 23.95
N LYS A 201 6.24 19.73 24.13
CA LYS A 201 7.32 18.84 23.73
C LYS A 201 7.07 18.34 22.30
N VAL A 202 7.93 18.73 21.38
CA VAL A 202 7.87 18.30 19.98
C VAL A 202 8.93 17.23 19.75
N LEU A 203 8.53 15.99 19.51
CA LEU A 203 9.42 14.90 19.11
C LEU A 203 9.67 15.02 17.59
N ILE A 204 10.87 15.45 17.26
CA ILE A 204 11.30 15.74 15.88
C ILE A 204 12.17 14.60 15.35
N ARG A 205 11.76 13.96 14.25
CA ARG A 205 12.55 12.96 13.54
C ARG A 205 13.75 13.62 12.86
N GLN A 206 14.96 13.37 13.39
CA GLN A 206 16.20 13.90 12.86
C GLN A 206 16.89 13.00 11.84
N ASP A 207 16.44 11.76 11.74
CA ASP A 207 16.90 10.78 10.75
C ASP A 207 16.32 11.03 9.34
N ASP A 208 15.48 12.04 9.18
CA ASP A 208 14.93 12.51 7.92
C ASP A 208 14.88 14.04 7.90
N ALA A 209 15.64 14.66 6.99
CA ALA A 209 15.79 16.12 6.91
C ALA A 209 14.46 16.85 6.61
N LYS A 210 13.53 16.23 5.88
CA LYS A 210 12.22 16.80 5.57
C LYS A 210 11.35 16.87 6.83
N LYS A 211 11.32 15.80 7.61
CA LYS A 211 10.61 15.74 8.91
C LYS A 211 11.22 16.67 9.94
N GLN A 212 12.54 16.78 9.96
CA GLN A 212 13.23 17.73 10.84
C GLN A 212 12.84 19.16 10.49
N SER A 213 12.95 19.57 9.22
CA SER A 213 12.59 20.93 8.78
C SER A 213 11.13 21.27 9.07
N MET A 214 10.23 20.32 8.86
CA MET A 214 8.80 20.48 9.14
C MET A 214 8.53 20.64 10.65
N GLY A 215 9.21 19.87 11.48
CA GLY A 215 9.12 19.97 12.95
C GLY A 215 9.60 21.32 13.48
N GLU A 216 10.72 21.81 12.95
CA GLU A 216 11.26 23.14 13.29
C GLU A 216 10.32 24.28 12.87
N LEU A 217 9.71 24.16 11.69
CA LEU A 217 8.74 25.12 11.20
C LEU A 217 7.55 25.22 12.17
N LEU A 218 6.91 24.11 12.53
CA LEU A 218 5.77 24.13 13.44
C LEU A 218 6.16 24.61 14.84
N ALA A 219 7.32 24.19 15.35
CA ALA A 219 7.84 24.64 16.65
C ALA A 219 7.98 26.16 16.68
N SER A 220 8.50 26.75 15.61
CA SER A 220 8.64 28.23 15.49
C SER A 220 7.27 28.93 15.44
N GLU A 221 6.28 28.36 14.74
CA GLU A 221 4.93 28.94 14.71
C GLU A 221 4.25 28.91 16.10
N LEU A 222 4.45 27.82 16.87
CA LEU A 222 3.94 27.71 18.23
C LEU A 222 4.60 28.73 19.18
N GLU A 223 5.89 28.99 19.04
CA GLU A 223 6.61 30.01 19.82
C GLU A 223 6.08 31.43 19.54
N LYS A 224 5.76 31.72 18.27
CA LYS A 224 5.20 33.03 17.87
C LYS A 224 3.84 33.34 18.52
N ILE A 225 3.05 32.31 18.81
CA ILE A 225 1.73 32.46 19.45
C ILE A 225 1.77 32.27 20.98
N GLY A 226 2.99 32.21 21.56
CA GLY A 226 3.22 32.29 23.00
C GLY A 226 3.44 31.00 23.76
N PHE A 227 3.53 29.86 23.10
CA PHE A 227 3.91 28.62 23.77
C PHE A 227 5.42 28.61 24.09
N SER A 228 5.78 27.90 25.14
CA SER A 228 7.16 27.43 25.33
C SER A 228 7.32 26.10 24.58
N VAL A 229 8.37 25.94 23.76
CA VAL A 229 8.57 24.74 22.98
C VAL A 229 9.87 24.05 23.36
N GLN A 230 9.77 22.78 23.72
CA GLN A 230 10.90 21.88 23.94
C GLN A 230 11.03 20.97 22.70
N ARG A 231 12.10 21.15 21.94
CA ARG A 231 12.47 20.28 20.83
C ARG A 231 13.18 19.05 21.37
N ASP A 232 12.63 17.88 21.06
CA ASP A 232 13.19 16.57 21.41
C ASP A 232 13.50 15.82 20.13
N TYR A 233 14.78 15.53 19.87
CA TYR A 233 15.18 14.88 18.64
C TYR A 233 15.32 13.37 18.80
N GLY A 234 14.87 12.63 17.82
CA GLY A 234 14.93 11.17 17.83
C GLY A 234 14.84 10.53 16.45
N ASP A 235 15.03 9.23 16.44
CA ASP A 235 14.82 8.38 15.28
C ASP A 235 13.47 7.65 15.36
N LEU A 236 13.21 6.75 14.39
CA LEU A 236 11.99 5.94 14.38
C LEU A 236 11.87 5.01 15.59
N ASN A 237 12.97 4.45 16.09
CA ASN A 237 12.94 3.56 17.24
C ASN A 237 12.49 4.31 18.51
N LYS A 238 13.02 5.51 18.74
CA LYS A 238 12.58 6.38 19.84
C LYS A 238 11.10 6.71 19.69
N ALA A 239 10.65 7.07 18.48
CA ALA A 239 9.25 7.38 18.25
C ALA A 239 8.33 6.18 18.53
N ASN A 240 8.68 4.98 18.10
CA ASN A 240 7.89 3.78 18.36
C ASN A 240 7.71 3.51 19.86
N VAL A 241 8.76 3.69 20.63
CA VAL A 241 8.70 3.50 22.10
C VAL A 241 7.89 4.61 22.78
N VAL A 242 8.15 5.87 22.42
CA VAL A 242 7.61 7.04 23.13
C VAL A 242 6.19 7.37 22.67
N VAL A 243 5.88 7.28 21.38
CA VAL A 243 4.60 7.72 20.82
C VAL A 243 3.55 6.63 20.90
N TYR A 244 3.90 5.43 20.48
CA TYR A 244 2.95 4.31 20.38
C TYR A 244 2.99 3.37 21.57
N GLY A 245 4.14 3.25 22.26
CA GLY A 245 4.36 2.32 23.35
C GLY A 245 4.20 2.91 24.75
N SER A 246 4.26 4.25 24.96
CA SER A 246 4.11 4.85 26.28
C SER A 246 2.68 5.34 26.55
N ASP A 247 2.35 5.52 27.85
CA ASP A 247 1.10 6.16 28.22
C ASP A 247 1.15 7.65 27.84
N PRO A 248 0.26 8.12 26.95
CA PRO A 248 0.21 9.51 26.51
C PRO A 248 -0.01 10.52 27.66
N LYS A 249 -0.64 10.15 28.77
CA LYS A 249 -0.86 10.98 29.95
C LYS A 249 0.45 11.39 30.64
N SER A 250 1.51 10.60 30.43
CA SER A 250 2.85 10.91 30.96
C SER A 250 3.50 12.11 30.29
N LEU A 251 2.93 12.61 29.21
CA LEU A 251 3.41 13.74 28.41
C LEU A 251 4.92 13.71 28.11
N GLN A 252 5.44 12.52 27.75
CA GLN A 252 6.80 12.41 27.26
C GLN A 252 6.95 13.17 25.93
N TRP A 253 5.87 13.29 25.18
CA TRP A 253 5.75 14.03 23.94
C TRP A 253 4.33 14.62 23.81
N GLN A 254 4.17 15.64 22.97
CA GLN A 254 2.86 16.25 22.68
C GLN A 254 2.62 16.43 21.19
N ILE A 255 3.68 16.63 20.40
CA ILE A 255 3.65 16.63 18.93
C ILE A 255 4.74 15.70 18.42
N TYR A 256 4.44 14.92 17.40
CA TYR A 256 5.40 14.05 16.71
C TYR A 256 5.38 14.32 15.22
N THR A 257 6.58 14.47 14.61
CA THR A 257 6.72 14.59 13.15
C THR A 257 6.65 13.21 12.51
N GLU A 258 5.55 12.91 11.84
CA GLU A 258 5.22 11.59 11.35
C GLU A 258 5.33 11.49 9.83
N GLU A 259 5.62 10.29 9.35
CA GLU A 259 5.41 9.87 7.97
C GLU A 259 4.69 8.54 7.95
N ILE A 260 3.67 8.43 7.12
CA ILE A 260 2.81 7.26 7.04
C ILE A 260 2.72 6.76 5.60
N GLY A 261 2.81 5.45 5.45
CA GLY A 261 2.63 4.77 4.17
C GLY A 261 3.88 4.80 3.28
N GLY A 262 3.70 4.40 2.04
CA GLY A 262 4.68 4.67 1.00
C GLY A 262 5.39 3.47 0.35
N THR A 263 5.14 2.20 0.74
CA THR A 263 5.84 1.04 0.15
C THR A 263 4.98 -0.19 -0.05
N SER A 264 3.69 -0.10 0.20
CA SER A 264 2.74 -1.17 -0.08
C SER A 264 2.20 -1.05 -1.51
N ALA A 265 1.71 -2.16 -2.07
CA ALA A 265 1.03 -2.17 -3.36
C ALA A 265 -0.11 -1.15 -3.39
N PHE A 266 -0.39 -0.60 -4.58
CA PHE A 266 -1.53 0.27 -4.80
C PHE A 266 -2.85 -0.48 -4.55
N VAL A 267 -3.82 0.14 -3.91
CA VAL A 267 -5.10 -0.49 -3.53
C VAL A 267 -6.26 0.37 -4.00
N LYS A 268 -7.21 -0.22 -4.74
CA LYS A 268 -8.38 0.47 -5.27
C LYS A 268 -9.38 0.85 -4.17
N TYR A 269 -9.73 -0.11 -3.33
CA TYR A 269 -10.65 0.08 -2.19
C TYR A 269 -9.89 -0.22 -0.90
N ASN A 270 -9.43 0.82 -0.23
CA ASN A 270 -8.63 0.62 0.97
C ASN A 270 -9.54 0.48 2.21
N PRO A 271 -9.60 -0.70 2.85
CA PRO A 271 -10.50 -0.93 3.97
C PRO A 271 -9.94 -0.41 5.30
N ILE A 272 -8.62 -0.23 5.43
CA ILE A 272 -7.98 0.01 6.72
C ILE A 272 -7.50 1.45 6.94
N THR A 273 -7.22 2.22 5.88
CA THR A 273 -6.56 3.53 6.00
C THR A 273 -7.32 4.49 6.92
N ALA A 274 -8.64 4.62 6.78
CA ALA A 274 -9.41 5.53 7.64
C ALA A 274 -9.34 5.12 9.12
N GLY A 275 -9.45 3.83 9.42
CA GLY A 275 -9.32 3.31 10.79
C GLY A 275 -7.92 3.50 11.34
N GLN A 276 -6.90 3.15 10.59
CA GLN A 276 -5.50 3.29 11.00
C GLN A 276 -5.12 4.75 11.28
N MET A 277 -5.66 5.69 10.52
CA MET A 277 -5.32 7.10 10.65
C MET A 277 -6.08 7.84 11.74
N TYR A 278 -7.27 7.36 12.10
CA TYR A 278 -8.18 8.11 12.94
C TYR A 278 -8.72 7.35 14.16
N ALA A 279 -8.63 6.03 14.20
CA ALA A 279 -9.24 5.22 15.24
C ALA A 279 -8.21 4.39 16.03
N PRO A 280 -8.28 4.33 17.39
CA PRO A 280 -7.28 3.64 18.21
C PRO A 280 -7.28 2.13 18.04
N TRP A 281 -8.40 1.53 17.66
CA TRP A 281 -8.55 0.07 17.52
C TRP A 281 -7.65 -0.55 16.43
N LEU A 282 -7.15 0.25 15.47
CA LEU A 282 -6.31 -0.22 14.35
C LEU A 282 -4.86 0.30 14.42
N SER A 283 -4.30 0.42 15.62
CA SER A 283 -2.88 0.58 15.91
C SER A 283 -2.12 1.78 15.30
N GLY A 284 -2.79 2.84 14.88
CA GLY A 284 -2.11 4.04 14.34
C GLY A 284 -2.13 5.27 15.25
N MET A 285 -2.72 5.19 16.45
CA MET A 285 -2.97 6.33 17.33
C MET A 285 -2.02 6.34 18.54
N PRO A 286 -1.93 7.47 19.28
CA PRO A 286 -1.08 7.55 20.47
C PRO A 286 -1.34 6.44 21.50
N GLY A 287 -0.29 5.78 21.97
CA GLY A 287 -0.39 4.69 22.94
C GLY A 287 -1.02 3.41 22.41
N SER A 288 -1.14 3.26 21.11
CA SER A 288 -1.92 2.17 20.45
C SER A 288 -1.43 0.76 20.75
N GLN A 289 -0.16 0.59 21.15
CA GLN A 289 0.39 -0.73 21.48
C GLN A 289 -0.18 -1.33 22.77
N ASN A 290 -0.84 -0.53 23.62
CA ASN A 290 -1.49 -1.01 24.83
C ASN A 290 -2.89 -0.42 24.95
N PRO A 291 -3.97 -1.23 24.89
CA PRO A 291 -5.34 -0.73 25.02
C PRO A 291 -5.61 0.05 26.31
N ALA A 292 -4.87 -0.21 27.39
CA ALA A 292 -4.98 0.56 28.64
C ALA A 292 -4.49 2.01 28.50
N TYR A 293 -3.72 2.33 27.48
CA TYR A 293 -3.19 3.66 27.18
C TYR A 293 -4.05 4.44 26.19
N TRP A 294 -5.11 3.85 25.65
CA TRP A 294 -6.02 4.54 24.75
C TRP A 294 -6.78 5.63 25.51
N ASN A 295 -6.45 6.86 25.21
CA ASN A 295 -7.00 8.05 25.88
C ASN A 295 -7.84 8.91 24.94
N TYR A 296 -7.96 8.52 23.69
CA TYR A 296 -8.79 9.09 22.67
C TYR A 296 -9.77 8.04 22.15
N HIS A 297 -11.04 8.35 22.29
CA HIS A 297 -12.14 7.52 21.77
C HIS A 297 -13.18 8.39 21.12
N ASN A 298 -13.55 7.99 19.90
CA ASN A 298 -14.76 8.46 19.24
C ASN A 298 -15.54 7.22 18.79
N ASN A 299 -16.48 6.78 19.62
CA ASN A 299 -17.23 5.54 19.38
C ASN A 299 -17.90 5.48 18.01
N THR A 300 -18.37 6.63 17.48
CA THR A 300 -18.97 6.70 16.15
C THR A 300 -17.94 6.46 15.07
N LEU A 301 -16.78 7.11 15.19
CA LEU A 301 -15.68 6.94 14.25
C LEU A 301 -15.13 5.50 14.27
N ASP A 302 -15.00 4.91 15.46
CA ASP A 302 -14.59 3.52 15.63
C ASP A 302 -15.56 2.56 14.92
N GLN A 303 -16.85 2.73 15.13
CA GLN A 303 -17.89 1.90 14.50
C GLN A 303 -17.91 2.06 12.97
N ILE A 304 -17.77 3.29 12.47
CA ILE A 304 -17.75 3.56 11.02
C ILE A 304 -16.52 2.91 10.38
N THR A 305 -15.36 3.10 10.97
CA THR A 305 -14.12 2.54 10.44
C THR A 305 -14.08 1.02 10.51
N GLN A 306 -14.66 0.42 11.55
CA GLN A 306 -14.87 -1.04 11.64
C GLN A 306 -15.81 -1.56 10.56
N LYS A 307 -16.93 -0.85 10.28
CA LYS A 307 -17.83 -1.25 9.20
C LYS A 307 -17.11 -1.27 7.85
N ILE A 308 -16.26 -0.28 7.58
CA ILE A 308 -15.46 -0.25 6.33
C ILE A 308 -14.46 -1.41 6.31
N ALA A 309 -13.71 -1.60 7.40
CA ALA A 309 -12.66 -2.59 7.48
C ALA A 309 -13.15 -4.04 7.37
N PHE A 310 -14.33 -4.32 7.93
CA PHE A 310 -14.95 -5.66 7.92
C PHE A 310 -16.03 -5.82 6.85
N PHE A 311 -16.07 -4.93 5.85
CA PHE A 311 -17.02 -5.00 4.74
C PHE A 311 -18.49 -5.09 5.19
N ASN A 312 -18.86 -4.38 6.26
CA ASN A 312 -20.21 -4.36 6.81
C ASN A 312 -21.03 -3.17 6.26
N PHE A 313 -21.26 -3.20 4.97
CA PHE A 313 -22.07 -2.25 4.19
C PHE A 313 -22.86 -3.02 3.12
N THR A 314 -23.88 -2.39 2.54
CA THR A 314 -24.83 -3.02 1.62
C THR A 314 -24.74 -2.49 0.18
N SER A 315 -23.97 -1.43 -0.07
CA SER A 315 -23.78 -0.84 -1.39
C SER A 315 -22.47 -0.04 -1.46
N GLU A 316 -22.06 0.32 -2.66
CA GLU A 316 -20.95 1.23 -2.89
C GLU A 316 -21.22 2.60 -2.29
N ASP A 317 -22.44 3.13 -2.48
CA ASP A 317 -22.84 4.42 -1.94
C ASP A 317 -22.77 4.45 -0.40
N GLU A 318 -23.24 3.38 0.27
CA GLU A 318 -23.12 3.28 1.73
C GLU A 318 -21.66 3.29 2.17
N ARG A 319 -20.80 2.48 1.51
CA ARG A 319 -19.37 2.48 1.80
C ARG A 319 -18.74 3.87 1.63
N ASN A 320 -19.05 4.55 0.54
CA ASN A 320 -18.52 5.87 0.25
C ASN A 320 -19.04 6.92 1.24
N ASN A 321 -20.28 6.82 1.69
CA ASN A 321 -20.82 7.67 2.77
C ASN A 321 -20.10 7.42 4.09
N LEU A 322 -19.89 6.15 4.48
CA LEU A 322 -19.12 5.80 5.67
C LEU A 322 -17.68 6.36 5.59
N LEU A 323 -17.05 6.29 4.42
CA LEU A 323 -15.71 6.84 4.21
C LEU A 323 -15.70 8.36 4.35
N ASN A 324 -16.66 9.06 3.75
CA ASN A 324 -16.83 10.50 3.90
C ASN A 324 -17.01 10.91 5.36
N ASP A 325 -17.86 10.21 6.10
CA ASP A 325 -18.10 10.49 7.51
C ASP A 325 -16.86 10.25 8.35
N ALA A 326 -16.12 9.15 8.10
CA ALA A 326 -14.87 8.86 8.80
C ALA A 326 -13.82 9.95 8.56
N VAL A 327 -13.63 10.36 7.31
CA VAL A 327 -12.67 11.42 6.93
C VAL A 327 -13.07 12.76 7.55
N LYS A 328 -14.35 13.13 7.45
CA LYS A 328 -14.89 14.37 8.06
C LYS A 328 -14.64 14.41 9.55
N MET A 329 -15.00 13.33 10.25
CA MET A 329 -14.81 13.25 11.71
C MET A 329 -13.34 13.24 12.08
N GLY A 330 -12.50 12.50 11.36
CA GLY A 330 -11.06 12.44 11.59
C GLY A 330 -10.37 13.79 11.43
N ILE A 331 -10.71 14.55 10.37
CA ILE A 331 -10.21 15.91 10.17
C ILE A 331 -10.70 16.83 11.29
N GLN A 332 -11.97 16.72 11.70
CA GLN A 332 -12.52 17.53 12.79
C GLN A 332 -11.87 17.22 14.14
N GLU A 333 -11.55 15.97 14.43
CA GLU A 333 -10.85 15.60 15.66
C GLU A 333 -9.40 16.05 15.68
N SER A 334 -8.75 16.13 14.51
CA SER A 334 -7.41 16.68 14.33
C SER A 334 -6.36 16.08 15.29
N VAL A 335 -6.48 14.80 15.64
CA VAL A 335 -5.42 14.11 16.39
C VAL A 335 -4.23 13.85 15.47
N ARG A 336 -4.49 13.65 14.17
CA ARG A 336 -3.47 13.63 13.14
C ARG A 336 -3.71 14.77 12.16
N LEU A 337 -2.65 15.51 11.85
CA LEU A 337 -2.65 16.62 10.90
C LEU A 337 -1.83 16.21 9.69
N PHE A 338 -2.46 16.05 8.56
CA PHE A 338 -1.78 15.82 7.28
C PHE A 338 -1.24 17.13 6.72
N VAL A 339 -0.03 17.09 6.17
CA VAL A 339 0.66 18.28 5.66
C VAL A 339 0.93 18.17 4.17
N ALA A 340 1.58 17.11 3.73
CA ALA A 340 1.90 16.89 2.33
C ALA A 340 1.98 15.40 1.99
N GLN A 341 1.53 15.04 0.79
CA GLN A 341 1.85 13.78 0.16
C GLN A 341 3.15 13.94 -0.61
N LYS A 342 4.14 13.09 -0.34
CA LYS A 342 5.44 13.15 -1.03
C LYS A 342 5.39 12.50 -2.41
N THR A 343 6.29 12.94 -3.26
CA THR A 343 6.73 12.20 -4.43
C THR A 343 8.18 11.79 -4.21
N ASP A 344 8.46 10.51 -4.27
CA ASP A 344 9.81 9.97 -4.09
C ASP A 344 10.41 9.61 -5.45
N PRO A 345 11.54 10.22 -5.86
CA PRO A 345 12.24 9.88 -7.08
C PRO A 345 13.15 8.66 -6.87
N PHE A 346 12.93 7.60 -7.63
CA PHE A 346 13.78 6.42 -7.70
C PHE A 346 14.64 6.48 -8.96
N VAL A 347 15.81 5.85 -8.92
CA VAL A 347 16.72 5.88 -10.05
C VAL A 347 17.23 4.50 -10.42
N ALA A 348 17.35 4.25 -11.71
CA ALA A 348 17.96 3.05 -12.26
C ALA A 348 18.89 3.42 -13.43
N SER A 349 19.85 2.56 -13.72
CA SER A 349 20.64 2.62 -14.94
C SER A 349 19.74 2.50 -16.17
N ALA A 350 20.00 3.29 -17.20
CA ALA A 350 19.29 3.20 -18.48
C ALA A 350 19.44 1.83 -19.17
N LYS A 351 20.43 1.02 -18.75
CA LYS A 351 20.62 -0.35 -19.23
C LYS A 351 19.53 -1.28 -18.73
N ILE A 352 18.91 -0.99 -17.58
CA ILE A 352 17.86 -1.85 -17.01
C ILE A 352 16.51 -1.47 -17.64
N GLN A 353 15.85 -2.49 -18.17
CA GLN A 353 14.50 -2.42 -18.73
C GLN A 353 13.54 -3.32 -17.94
N GLY A 354 12.25 -3.12 -18.13
CA GLY A 354 11.20 -3.95 -17.51
C GLY A 354 10.87 -3.60 -16.06
N LEU A 355 11.49 -2.55 -15.47
CA LEU A 355 11.09 -2.09 -14.14
C LEU A 355 9.66 -1.55 -14.19
N VAL A 356 8.84 -2.00 -13.25
CA VAL A 356 7.43 -1.60 -13.12
C VAL A 356 7.30 -0.55 -12.03
N ASN A 357 6.91 0.66 -12.41
CA ASN A 357 6.67 1.75 -11.47
C ASN A 357 5.24 1.67 -10.93
N ASP A 358 5.00 0.73 -10.01
CA ASP A 358 3.74 0.54 -9.29
C ASP A 358 3.34 1.83 -8.55
N PHE A 359 2.08 2.23 -8.61
CA PHE A 359 1.63 3.49 -7.99
C PHE A 359 1.75 3.52 -6.47
N GLY A 360 1.74 2.37 -5.82
CA GLY A 360 1.97 2.25 -4.38
C GLY A 360 3.41 1.91 -4.01
N ALA A 361 4.02 0.91 -4.67
CA ALA A 361 5.34 0.40 -4.32
C ALA A 361 6.49 1.05 -5.12
N GLY A 362 6.20 1.76 -6.23
CA GLY A 362 7.24 2.24 -7.12
C GLY A 362 8.00 1.08 -7.77
N ILE A 363 9.28 1.29 -8.11
CA ILE A 363 10.12 0.24 -8.70
C ILE A 363 10.54 -0.86 -7.71
N THR A 364 10.19 -0.75 -6.42
CA THR A 364 10.38 -1.83 -5.44
C THR A 364 9.28 -2.89 -5.52
N SER A 365 8.35 -2.72 -6.46
CA SER A 365 7.27 -3.67 -6.73
C SER A 365 7.81 -5.05 -7.10
N LYS A 366 7.08 -6.10 -6.66
CA LYS A 366 7.34 -7.50 -7.08
C LYS A 366 7.48 -7.64 -8.60
N TYR A 367 6.67 -6.90 -9.37
CA TYR A 367 6.67 -6.96 -10.83
C TYR A 367 7.97 -6.44 -11.46
N SER A 368 8.71 -5.57 -10.79
CA SER A 368 9.97 -5.05 -11.31
C SER A 368 10.99 -6.16 -11.55
N LEU A 369 11.30 -6.97 -10.54
CA LEU A 369 12.29 -8.05 -10.72
C LEU A 369 11.77 -9.23 -11.55
N LEU A 370 10.45 -9.44 -11.60
CA LEU A 370 9.85 -10.43 -12.50
C LEU A 370 10.05 -10.09 -14.00
N ASN A 371 10.15 -8.79 -14.31
CA ASN A 371 10.28 -8.28 -15.70
C ASN A 371 11.66 -7.70 -16.01
N ALA A 372 12.47 -7.39 -14.99
CA ALA A 372 13.76 -6.74 -15.18
C ALA A 372 14.70 -7.55 -16.09
N ARG A 373 15.38 -6.83 -16.99
CA ARG A 373 16.39 -7.37 -17.90
C ARG A 373 17.40 -6.30 -18.26
N SER A 374 18.63 -6.69 -18.49
CA SER A 374 19.68 -5.78 -18.95
C SER A 374 19.81 -5.79 -20.47
N THR A 375 20.05 -4.61 -21.07
CA THR A 375 20.27 -4.45 -22.51
C THR A 375 21.64 -4.94 -22.98
N ASP A 376 22.58 -5.13 -22.08
CA ASP A 376 23.92 -5.65 -22.38
C ASP A 376 24.02 -7.19 -22.27
N GLY A 377 22.90 -7.85 -21.99
CA GLY A 377 22.81 -9.31 -21.89
C GLY A 377 23.28 -9.88 -20.54
N ASN A 378 23.58 -9.02 -19.55
CA ASN A 378 23.88 -9.46 -18.19
C ASN A 378 22.60 -9.98 -17.54
N ALA A 379 22.63 -11.20 -17.06
CA ALA A 379 21.50 -11.82 -16.37
C ALA A 379 21.48 -11.55 -14.84
N SER A 380 22.40 -10.72 -14.34
CA SER A 380 22.48 -10.33 -12.93
C SER A 380 22.27 -8.83 -12.79
N VAL A 381 21.66 -8.43 -11.65
CA VAL A 381 21.43 -7.03 -11.30
C VAL A 381 21.90 -6.75 -9.87
N ASP A 382 22.60 -5.62 -9.69
CA ASP A 382 23.07 -5.10 -8.41
C ASP A 382 22.15 -3.98 -7.93
N ILE A 383 21.49 -4.18 -6.80
CA ILE A 383 20.46 -3.31 -6.26
C ILE A 383 20.95 -2.71 -4.94
N GLY A 384 21.11 -1.40 -4.90
CA GLY A 384 21.36 -0.70 -3.65
C GLY A 384 20.10 -0.68 -2.78
N VAL A 385 20.25 -0.89 -1.48
CA VAL A 385 19.19 -0.76 -0.48
C VAL A 385 19.68 0.01 0.74
N LYS A 386 18.81 0.85 1.32
CA LYS A 386 19.18 1.67 2.48
C LYS A 386 19.41 0.87 3.75
N GLN A 387 18.69 -0.25 3.88
CA GLN A 387 18.78 -1.19 4.99
C GLN A 387 18.71 -2.61 4.43
N ILE A 388 19.38 -3.56 5.08
CA ILE A 388 19.43 -4.93 4.57
C ILE A 388 18.57 -5.90 5.39
N HIS A 389 18.49 -5.68 6.70
CA HIS A 389 17.78 -6.52 7.65
C HIS A 389 17.46 -5.71 8.91
N GLN A 390 16.19 -5.45 9.16
CA GLN A 390 15.70 -4.58 10.22
C GLN A 390 14.68 -5.23 11.15
N GLY A 391 14.50 -6.50 11.07
CA GLY A 391 13.53 -7.24 11.86
C GLY A 391 13.64 -8.71 11.57
N SER A 392 12.60 -9.47 11.85
CA SER A 392 12.57 -10.88 11.55
C SER A 392 11.90 -11.16 10.20
N TRP A 393 12.37 -12.18 9.50
CA TRP A 393 11.75 -12.69 8.27
C TRP A 393 10.72 -13.81 8.54
N ASN A 394 10.22 -13.95 9.77
CA ASN A 394 9.11 -14.86 10.02
C ASN A 394 7.78 -14.28 9.50
N THR A 395 6.96 -15.16 8.95
CA THR A 395 5.68 -14.81 8.30
C THR A 395 4.53 -14.61 9.30
N ILE A 396 4.72 -14.94 10.57
CA ILE A 396 3.67 -14.94 11.60
C ILE A 396 3.56 -13.54 12.22
N ALA A 397 4.62 -13.09 12.91
CA ALA A 397 4.67 -11.79 13.56
C ALA A 397 6.02 -11.06 13.31
N GLY A 398 6.63 -11.35 12.17
CA GLY A 398 7.80 -10.67 11.62
C GLY A 398 7.47 -9.88 10.36
N LEU A 399 8.45 -9.65 9.50
CA LEU A 399 8.30 -8.93 8.22
C LEU A 399 7.60 -7.58 8.37
N GLN A 400 7.92 -6.84 9.42
CA GLN A 400 7.27 -5.56 9.72
C GLN A 400 7.93 -4.39 8.99
N ASP A 401 9.21 -4.52 8.61
CA ASP A 401 9.95 -3.48 7.91
C ASP A 401 9.79 -3.56 6.38
N VAL A 402 9.89 -2.40 5.72
CA VAL A 402 9.68 -2.27 4.28
C VAL A 402 10.80 -2.88 3.44
N TYR A 403 12.01 -2.91 3.98
CA TYR A 403 13.20 -3.42 3.27
C TYR A 403 13.18 -4.95 3.21
N GLY A 404 12.96 -5.60 4.36
CA GLY A 404 12.78 -7.04 4.44
C GLY A 404 11.61 -7.53 3.59
N LYS A 405 10.45 -6.85 3.67
CA LYS A 405 9.27 -7.15 2.86
C LYS A 405 9.55 -7.09 1.36
N SER A 406 10.24 -6.06 0.88
CA SER A 406 10.49 -5.89 -0.56
C SER A 406 11.33 -7.03 -1.14
N ILE A 407 12.27 -7.58 -0.38
CA ILE A 407 13.08 -8.72 -0.80
C ILE A 407 12.31 -10.04 -0.61
N TYR A 408 11.64 -10.22 0.54
CA TYR A 408 10.89 -11.43 0.84
C TYR A 408 9.80 -11.73 -0.21
N PHE A 409 9.09 -10.69 -0.68
CA PHE A 409 8.07 -10.87 -1.72
C PHE A 409 8.62 -11.27 -3.10
N MET A 410 9.92 -11.18 -3.34
CA MET A 410 10.54 -11.81 -4.53
C MET A 410 10.74 -13.31 -4.34
N VAL A 411 10.89 -13.75 -3.08
CA VAL A 411 11.14 -15.15 -2.69
C VAL A 411 9.83 -15.90 -2.45
N ALA A 412 8.78 -15.21 -2.02
CA ALA A 412 7.47 -15.80 -1.70
C ALA A 412 6.36 -15.27 -2.60
N ASP A 413 5.57 -16.17 -3.16
CA ASP A 413 4.34 -15.85 -3.89
C ASP A 413 3.12 -15.97 -2.98
N GLN A 414 2.11 -15.14 -3.23
CA GLN A 414 0.84 -15.10 -2.51
C GLN A 414 -0.31 -15.65 -3.37
N GLY A 415 -1.45 -15.93 -2.74
CA GLY A 415 -2.66 -16.40 -3.43
C GLY A 415 -3.21 -15.37 -4.41
N THR A 416 -3.28 -14.12 -3.97
CA THR A 416 -3.67 -12.94 -4.73
C THR A 416 -2.57 -11.90 -4.71
N PHE A 417 -2.63 -10.94 -5.60
CA PHE A 417 -1.81 -9.73 -5.56
C PHE A 417 -2.62 -8.53 -6.04
N ARG A 418 -2.04 -7.33 -6.07
CA ARG A 418 -2.70 -6.12 -6.58
C ARG A 418 -2.15 -5.73 -7.93
N HIS A 419 -3.04 -5.31 -8.84
CA HIS A 419 -2.65 -4.74 -10.12
C HIS A 419 -1.89 -3.43 -9.89
N PRO A 420 -0.69 -3.22 -10.47
CA PRO A 420 0.19 -2.12 -10.09
C PRO A 420 -0.38 -0.72 -10.40
N TYR A 421 -1.35 -0.60 -11.29
CA TYR A 421 -1.90 0.67 -11.77
C TYR A 421 -3.38 0.87 -11.47
N THR A 422 -4.14 -0.19 -11.24
CA THR A 422 -5.55 -0.07 -10.85
C THR A 422 -5.82 -0.39 -9.40
N GLY A 423 -4.89 -1.07 -8.73
CA GLY A 423 -5.05 -1.53 -7.35
C GLY A 423 -6.12 -2.61 -7.17
N GLU A 424 -6.66 -3.13 -8.26
CA GLU A 424 -7.62 -4.23 -8.22
C GLU A 424 -6.94 -5.54 -7.82
N VAL A 425 -7.69 -6.40 -7.16
CA VAL A 425 -7.22 -7.76 -6.83
C VAL A 425 -7.07 -8.58 -8.10
N ILE A 426 -5.91 -9.17 -8.27
CA ILE A 426 -5.63 -10.13 -9.34
C ILE A 426 -5.27 -11.50 -8.76
N PRO A 427 -5.65 -12.59 -9.42
CA PRO A 427 -5.19 -13.91 -9.02
C PRO A 427 -3.68 -14.02 -9.26
N PHE A 428 -2.96 -14.61 -8.30
CA PHE A 428 -1.54 -14.90 -8.47
C PHE A 428 -1.30 -16.41 -8.38
N ARG A 429 -1.23 -17.00 -7.18
CA ARG A 429 -1.05 -18.46 -7.01
C ARG A 429 -2.36 -19.20 -6.71
N SER A 430 -3.44 -18.48 -6.42
CA SER A 430 -4.77 -19.07 -6.15
C SER A 430 -5.84 -18.43 -7.03
N PRO A 431 -5.82 -18.65 -8.35
CA PRO A 431 -6.86 -18.15 -9.23
C PRO A 431 -8.23 -18.71 -8.81
N TRP A 432 -9.20 -17.80 -8.64
CA TRP A 432 -10.57 -18.20 -8.38
C TRP A 432 -11.29 -18.53 -9.70
N THR A 433 -12.13 -19.53 -9.65
CA THR A 433 -12.96 -19.96 -10.79
C THR A 433 -14.41 -19.52 -10.64
N GLU A 434 -14.85 -19.27 -9.39
CA GLU A 434 -16.22 -18.90 -9.09
C GLU A 434 -16.30 -18.07 -7.79
N ILE A 435 -17.12 -17.01 -7.80
CA ILE A 435 -17.49 -16.23 -6.62
C ILE A 435 -19.02 -16.15 -6.59
N VAL A 436 -19.64 -16.78 -5.59
CA VAL A 436 -21.10 -16.81 -5.39
C VAL A 436 -21.45 -15.98 -4.18
N THR A 437 -22.44 -15.12 -4.31
CA THR A 437 -23.06 -14.36 -3.23
C THR A 437 -24.51 -14.05 -3.56
N ASN A 438 -25.40 -14.06 -2.59
CA ASN A 438 -26.79 -13.64 -2.73
C ASN A 438 -27.00 -12.16 -2.35
N GLY A 439 -25.92 -11.40 -2.22
CA GLY A 439 -25.94 -9.98 -1.82
C GLY A 439 -25.49 -9.76 -0.38
N PRO A 440 -25.62 -8.53 0.12
CA PRO A 440 -25.06 -8.15 1.42
C PRO A 440 -25.86 -8.69 2.62
N LEU A 441 -27.16 -8.95 2.43
CA LEU A 441 -28.08 -9.32 3.51
C LEU A 441 -28.41 -10.82 3.51
N ASP A 442 -28.55 -11.41 2.34
CA ASP A 442 -28.87 -12.82 2.19
C ASP A 442 -27.63 -13.69 2.33
N LYS A 443 -27.83 -14.92 2.80
CA LYS A 443 -26.74 -15.86 3.06
C LYS A 443 -26.87 -17.12 2.21
N LEU A 444 -25.73 -17.78 2.03
CA LEU A 444 -25.59 -19.09 1.42
C LEU A 444 -25.45 -20.14 2.53
N ASP A 445 -26.01 -21.32 2.30
CA ASP A 445 -25.76 -22.46 3.18
C ASP A 445 -24.29 -22.91 3.04
N VAL A 446 -23.64 -23.14 4.17
CA VAL A 446 -22.34 -23.80 4.22
C VAL A 446 -22.58 -25.30 4.20
N PRO A 447 -21.99 -26.08 3.26
CA PRO A 447 -22.18 -27.53 3.22
C PRO A 447 -21.75 -28.19 4.52
N ALA A 448 -22.46 -29.23 4.90
CA ALA A 448 -22.19 -29.95 6.16
C ALA A 448 -20.76 -30.58 6.19
N ASP A 449 -20.21 -30.90 5.03
CA ASP A 449 -18.84 -31.44 4.85
C ASP A 449 -17.76 -30.35 4.74
N ALA A 450 -18.11 -29.08 4.84
CA ALA A 450 -17.12 -28.04 5.08
C ALA A 450 -16.54 -28.18 6.48
N ILE A 451 -15.24 -27.91 6.63
CA ILE A 451 -14.50 -28.17 7.86
C ILE A 451 -13.91 -26.90 8.47
N LYS A 452 -13.68 -26.99 9.76
CA LYS A 452 -12.89 -26.05 10.57
C LYS A 452 -11.99 -26.85 11.50
N TRP A 453 -10.89 -26.25 11.91
CA TRP A 453 -10.08 -26.81 12.98
C TRP A 453 -10.74 -26.56 14.35
N ASN A 454 -10.78 -27.57 15.20
CA ASN A 454 -11.20 -27.46 16.58
C ASN A 454 -9.99 -27.60 17.50
N GLN A 455 -9.58 -26.50 18.09
CA GLN A 455 -8.40 -26.41 18.94
C GLN A 455 -8.52 -27.27 20.22
N THR A 456 -9.71 -27.34 20.82
CA THR A 456 -9.94 -28.16 22.02
C THR A 456 -9.85 -29.66 21.73
N LEU A 457 -10.42 -30.08 20.59
CA LEU A 457 -10.42 -31.49 20.17
C LEU A 457 -9.18 -31.89 19.39
N GLN A 458 -8.35 -30.92 18.98
CA GLN A 458 -7.15 -31.13 18.15
C GLN A 458 -7.44 -31.96 16.88
N GLN A 459 -8.52 -31.59 16.19
CA GLN A 459 -8.93 -32.26 14.95
C GLN A 459 -9.80 -31.37 14.07
N TRP A 460 -9.86 -31.72 12.78
CA TRP A 460 -10.81 -31.15 11.84
C TRP A 460 -12.23 -31.59 12.21
N VAL A 461 -13.15 -30.63 12.29
CA VAL A 461 -14.58 -30.88 12.54
C VAL A 461 -15.40 -30.28 11.41
N GLN A 462 -16.59 -30.86 11.18
CA GLN A 462 -17.53 -30.32 10.23
C GLN A 462 -18.05 -28.94 10.69
N ALA A 463 -18.35 -28.07 9.74
CA ALA A 463 -18.86 -26.73 10.02
C ALA A 463 -20.27 -26.77 10.70
N GLY A 464 -20.97 -27.89 10.58
CA GLY A 464 -22.25 -28.13 11.20
C GLY A 464 -23.43 -27.75 10.32
N GLU A 465 -24.61 -28.36 10.62
CA GLU A 465 -25.87 -27.99 9.98
C GLU A 465 -26.31 -26.59 10.40
N GLY A 466 -26.88 -25.82 9.47
CA GLY A 466 -27.35 -24.45 9.71
C GLY A 466 -26.28 -23.37 9.71
N SER A 467 -25.03 -23.71 9.45
CA SER A 467 -24.00 -22.73 9.19
C SER A 467 -24.24 -22.00 7.86
N ASN A 468 -24.04 -20.69 7.84
CA ASN A 468 -24.24 -19.88 6.65
C ASN A 468 -23.13 -18.84 6.48
N ALA A 469 -22.95 -18.37 5.26
CA ALA A 469 -21.95 -17.39 4.86
C ALA A 469 -22.55 -16.38 3.87
N LYS A 470 -22.01 -15.16 3.80
CA LYS A 470 -22.43 -14.19 2.78
C LYS A 470 -21.91 -14.58 1.38
N SER A 471 -20.76 -15.19 1.32
CA SER A 471 -20.10 -15.51 0.04
C SER A 471 -19.37 -16.85 0.09
N LYS A 472 -19.26 -17.46 -1.10
CA LYS A 472 -18.42 -18.63 -1.39
C LYS A 472 -17.43 -18.26 -2.49
N VAL A 473 -16.17 -18.62 -2.31
CA VAL A 473 -15.13 -18.50 -3.35
C VAL A 473 -14.57 -19.88 -3.64
N THR A 474 -14.60 -20.28 -4.90
CA THR A 474 -13.95 -21.50 -5.40
C THR A 474 -12.66 -21.12 -6.10
N PHE A 475 -11.54 -21.70 -5.70
CA PHE A 475 -10.23 -21.40 -6.26
C PHE A 475 -9.38 -22.65 -6.47
N THR A 476 -8.37 -22.52 -7.33
CA THR A 476 -7.46 -23.59 -7.74
C THR A 476 -6.03 -23.19 -7.40
N PRO A 477 -5.38 -23.78 -6.39
CA PRO A 477 -3.98 -23.49 -6.09
C PRO A 477 -3.06 -23.90 -7.26
N LEU A 478 -2.19 -23.01 -7.70
CA LEU A 478 -1.15 -23.29 -8.68
C LEU A 478 0.09 -23.82 -7.97
N TYR A 479 0.09 -25.12 -7.67
CA TYR A 479 1.20 -25.78 -7.02
C TYR A 479 2.46 -25.78 -7.90
N SER A 480 3.61 -25.74 -7.25
CA SER A 480 4.95 -25.93 -7.82
C SER A 480 5.77 -26.79 -6.87
N ASN A 481 7.03 -26.99 -7.15
CA ASN A 481 7.95 -27.40 -6.11
C ASN A 481 8.28 -26.21 -5.18
N TRP A 482 8.56 -26.49 -3.92
CA TRP A 482 9.24 -25.58 -3.03
C TRP A 482 10.70 -25.40 -3.48
N HIS A 483 11.37 -24.36 -3.04
CA HIS A 483 12.76 -24.08 -3.43
C HIS A 483 13.74 -25.23 -3.10
N ASN A 484 13.42 -26.06 -2.10
CA ASN A 484 14.18 -27.28 -1.77
C ASN A 484 13.87 -28.48 -2.68
N GLY A 485 13.02 -28.31 -3.70
CA GLY A 485 12.65 -29.35 -4.66
C GLY A 485 11.50 -30.26 -4.23
N VAL A 486 10.96 -30.10 -3.02
CA VAL A 486 9.79 -30.85 -2.56
C VAL A 486 8.53 -30.31 -3.23
N LYS A 487 7.67 -31.22 -3.72
CA LYS A 487 6.40 -30.83 -4.35
C LYS A 487 5.44 -30.25 -3.30
N MET A 488 4.88 -29.11 -3.61
CA MET A 488 3.72 -28.57 -2.88
C MET A 488 2.48 -29.41 -3.15
N ASP A 489 1.65 -29.58 -2.15
CA ASP A 489 0.38 -30.30 -2.26
C ASP A 489 -0.67 -29.78 -1.27
N LEU A 490 -1.80 -30.48 -1.18
CA LEU A 490 -2.90 -30.14 -0.30
C LEU A 490 -2.48 -30.06 1.18
N SER A 491 -1.48 -30.83 1.62
CA SER A 491 -1.02 -30.82 3.01
C SER A 491 -0.47 -29.47 3.43
N ASP A 492 0.21 -28.75 2.51
CA ASP A 492 0.69 -27.40 2.75
C ASP A 492 -0.46 -26.40 2.96
N MET A 493 -1.51 -26.51 2.13
CA MET A 493 -2.72 -25.70 2.28
C MET A 493 -3.46 -25.98 3.59
N MET A 494 -3.60 -27.26 3.94
CA MET A 494 -4.26 -27.68 5.18
C MET A 494 -3.50 -27.21 6.41
N TYR A 495 -2.17 -27.31 6.41
CA TYR A 495 -1.39 -26.89 7.57
C TYR A 495 -1.37 -25.38 7.76
N ALA A 496 -1.28 -24.61 6.69
CA ALA A 496 -1.38 -23.14 6.77
C ALA A 496 -2.74 -22.69 7.32
N ASN A 497 -3.81 -23.37 6.92
CA ASN A 497 -5.16 -23.10 7.43
C ASN A 497 -5.31 -23.54 8.90
N TYR A 498 -4.79 -24.72 9.27
CA TYR A 498 -4.70 -25.18 10.65
C TYR A 498 -3.97 -24.16 11.53
N PHE A 499 -2.77 -23.74 11.12
CA PHE A 499 -1.95 -22.84 11.91
C PHE A 499 -2.68 -21.52 12.21
N THR A 500 -3.33 -20.96 11.18
CA THR A 500 -4.12 -19.72 11.37
C THR A 500 -5.27 -19.93 12.36
N GLN A 501 -5.96 -21.07 12.32
CA GLN A 501 -7.06 -21.35 13.23
C GLN A 501 -6.58 -21.68 14.66
N GLU A 502 -5.50 -22.43 14.80
CA GLU A 502 -4.92 -22.78 16.11
C GLU A 502 -4.41 -21.51 16.83
N TRP A 503 -3.53 -20.75 16.16
CA TRP A 503 -2.90 -19.57 16.75
C TRP A 503 -3.78 -18.30 16.73
N GLY A 504 -4.83 -18.31 15.94
CA GLY A 504 -5.80 -17.22 15.88
C GLY A 504 -6.98 -17.36 16.86
N THR A 505 -7.04 -18.45 17.63
CA THR A 505 -8.09 -18.68 18.61
C THR A 505 -7.46 -18.65 20.01
N ASP A 506 -8.00 -17.82 20.90
CA ASP A 506 -7.63 -17.81 22.31
C ASP A 506 -8.66 -18.58 23.13
N THR A 507 -8.26 -19.72 23.67
CA THR A 507 -9.13 -20.57 24.52
C THR A 507 -9.07 -20.19 26.00
N GLY A 508 -8.31 -19.17 26.36
CA GLY A 508 -8.19 -18.64 27.72
C GLY A 508 -6.96 -19.11 28.49
N PRO A 509 -6.98 -18.99 29.81
CA PRO A 509 -5.80 -19.25 30.63
C PRO A 509 -5.21 -20.64 30.44
N GLY A 510 -3.92 -20.67 30.07
CA GLY A 510 -3.18 -21.92 29.81
C GLY A 510 -3.03 -22.26 28.33
N ASP A 511 -3.66 -21.51 27.44
CA ASP A 511 -3.42 -21.60 26.01
C ASP A 511 -1.97 -21.21 25.68
N ARG A 512 -1.28 -22.06 24.96
CA ARG A 512 0.13 -21.87 24.59
C ARG A 512 0.31 -21.44 23.14
N THR A 513 -0.80 -21.41 22.39
CA THR A 513 -0.86 -21.06 20.98
C THR A 513 -1.39 -19.63 20.77
N VAL A 514 -1.11 -18.74 21.73
CA VAL A 514 -1.47 -17.32 21.68
C VAL A 514 -0.21 -16.48 21.52
N ASP A 515 -0.23 -15.56 20.56
CA ASP A 515 0.81 -14.55 20.38
C ASP A 515 0.17 -13.15 20.38
N PRO A 516 0.69 -12.18 21.16
CA PRO A 516 0.06 -10.88 21.34
C PRO A 516 0.01 -10.00 20.08
N GLU A 517 0.86 -10.27 19.08
CA GLU A 517 0.86 -9.51 17.82
C GLU A 517 0.14 -10.26 16.68
N PHE A 518 0.04 -11.59 16.73
CA PHE A 518 -0.63 -12.40 15.73
C PHE A 518 -2.10 -12.70 16.05
N THR A 519 -2.36 -13.22 17.26
CA THR A 519 -3.67 -13.76 17.63
C THR A 519 -4.82 -12.76 17.48
N PRO A 520 -4.73 -11.48 17.88
CA PRO A 520 -5.86 -10.55 17.73
C PRO A 520 -6.28 -10.35 16.28
N ALA A 521 -5.34 -10.14 15.37
CA ALA A 521 -5.63 -9.94 13.95
C ALA A 521 -6.15 -11.23 13.26
N ALA A 522 -5.57 -12.38 13.60
CA ALA A 522 -6.01 -13.68 13.09
C ALA A 522 -7.42 -14.03 13.60
N SER A 523 -7.75 -13.74 14.85
CA SER A 523 -9.07 -13.95 15.42
C SER A 523 -10.17 -13.17 14.68
N GLU A 524 -9.91 -11.91 14.35
CA GLU A 524 -10.84 -11.10 13.58
C GLU A 524 -11.09 -11.70 12.18
N ALA A 525 -10.04 -12.15 11.50
CA ALA A 525 -10.18 -12.83 10.22
C ALA A 525 -10.95 -14.16 10.33
N LEU A 526 -10.71 -14.93 11.40
CA LEU A 526 -11.41 -16.19 11.65
C LEU A 526 -12.90 -16.01 11.95
N ASN A 527 -13.31 -14.91 12.57
CA ASN A 527 -14.72 -14.58 12.79
C ASN A 527 -15.49 -14.47 11.46
N LEU A 528 -14.82 -14.07 10.40
CA LEU A 528 -15.38 -13.98 9.05
C LEU A 528 -15.36 -15.32 8.29
N SER A 529 -14.51 -16.27 8.67
CA SER A 529 -14.44 -17.60 8.05
C SER A 529 -15.54 -18.52 8.59
N LYS A 530 -16.37 -19.08 7.70
CA LYS A 530 -17.48 -19.96 8.07
C LYS A 530 -17.21 -21.43 7.81
N GLY A 531 -16.18 -21.73 7.07
CA GLY A 531 -15.70 -23.08 6.78
C GLY A 531 -14.94 -23.16 5.46
N ILE A 532 -14.18 -24.23 5.31
CA ILE A 532 -13.44 -24.53 4.08
C ILE A 532 -13.78 -25.96 3.63
N ARG A 533 -13.81 -26.17 2.32
CA ARG A 533 -14.07 -27.48 1.72
C ARG A 533 -12.98 -27.80 0.72
N PHE A 534 -12.25 -28.86 0.95
CA PHE A 534 -11.27 -29.42 0.00
C PHE A 534 -12.01 -30.40 -0.92
N VAL A 535 -12.55 -29.90 -2.04
CA VAL A 535 -13.35 -30.70 -2.99
C VAL A 535 -12.48 -31.72 -3.71
N THR A 536 -11.33 -31.26 -4.19
CA THR A 536 -10.24 -32.09 -4.74
C THR A 536 -8.91 -31.45 -4.29
N PRO A 537 -7.77 -32.12 -4.45
CA PRO A 537 -6.48 -31.52 -4.07
C PRO A 537 -6.19 -30.16 -4.71
N ASP A 538 -6.77 -29.89 -5.88
CA ASP A 538 -6.58 -28.69 -6.67
C ASP A 538 -7.84 -27.79 -6.73
N ARG A 539 -8.91 -28.11 -5.97
CA ARG A 539 -10.12 -27.31 -5.93
C ARG A 539 -10.59 -27.11 -4.51
N ILE A 540 -10.55 -25.88 -4.06
CA ILE A 540 -10.88 -25.47 -2.69
C ILE A 540 -12.05 -24.48 -2.73
N GLU A 541 -12.99 -24.64 -1.79
CA GLU A 541 -14.10 -23.73 -1.55
C GLU A 541 -13.94 -23.09 -0.18
N SER A 542 -13.87 -21.76 -0.12
CA SER A 542 -13.92 -20.98 1.13
C SER A 542 -15.27 -20.32 1.29
N TYR A 543 -15.84 -20.42 2.48
CA TYR A 543 -17.11 -19.81 2.87
C TYR A 543 -16.82 -18.69 3.87
N VAL A 544 -17.18 -17.45 3.51
CA VAL A 544 -16.83 -16.25 4.27
C VAL A 544 -18.05 -15.34 4.52
N ASP A 545 -18.09 -14.72 5.68
CA ASP A 545 -19.16 -13.78 6.04
C ASP A 545 -18.83 -12.35 5.56
N ILE A 546 -18.32 -12.25 4.35
CA ILE A 546 -17.90 -11.03 3.67
C ILE A 546 -18.71 -10.83 2.40
N TRP A 547 -19.16 -9.61 2.19
CA TRP A 547 -19.73 -9.16 0.93
C TRP A 547 -19.07 -7.86 0.48
N HIS A 548 -18.83 -7.75 -0.81
CA HIS A 548 -18.37 -6.53 -1.46
C HIS A 548 -19.01 -6.43 -2.86
N TYR A 549 -19.34 -5.21 -3.30
CA TYR A 549 -19.92 -4.99 -4.63
C TYR A 549 -18.91 -5.31 -5.75
N ASP A 550 -17.61 -5.09 -5.54
CA ASP A 550 -16.55 -5.67 -6.37
C ASP A 550 -16.20 -7.06 -5.82
N LYS A 551 -16.62 -8.11 -6.55
CA LYS A 551 -16.43 -9.50 -6.12
C LYS A 551 -14.96 -9.90 -5.96
N LYS A 552 -14.01 -9.19 -6.62
CA LYS A 552 -12.58 -9.46 -6.47
C LYS A 552 -12.10 -9.24 -5.04
N GLU A 553 -12.67 -8.26 -4.33
CA GLU A 553 -12.36 -8.00 -2.92
C GLU A 553 -12.83 -9.15 -2.01
N ILE A 554 -13.92 -9.84 -2.39
CA ILE A 554 -14.35 -11.06 -1.68
C ILE A 554 -13.31 -12.17 -1.87
N ALA A 555 -12.77 -12.31 -3.10
CA ALA A 555 -11.74 -13.30 -3.37
C ALA A 555 -10.46 -13.04 -2.58
N ASP A 556 -10.02 -11.79 -2.47
CA ASP A 556 -8.82 -11.41 -1.70
C ASP A 556 -8.90 -11.85 -0.23
N SER A 557 -10.11 -11.78 0.34
CA SER A 557 -10.36 -12.18 1.74
C SER A 557 -10.56 -13.69 1.94
N ALA A 558 -10.85 -14.43 0.87
CA ALA A 558 -11.27 -15.83 0.94
C ALA A 558 -10.22 -16.82 0.46
N VAL A 559 -9.32 -16.39 -0.45
CA VAL A 559 -8.27 -17.26 -0.97
C VAL A 559 -6.99 -17.14 -0.15
N PHE A 560 -6.23 -18.21 -0.10
CA PHE A 560 -4.94 -18.25 0.57
C PHE A 560 -3.95 -19.12 -0.20
N PHE A 561 -2.67 -18.96 0.09
CA PHE A 561 -1.58 -19.78 -0.43
C PHE A 561 -0.41 -19.77 0.55
N PRO A 562 0.16 -20.92 0.93
CA PRO A 562 1.23 -20.96 1.92
C PRO A 562 2.53 -20.38 1.36
N SER A 563 3.26 -19.63 2.17
CA SER A 563 4.55 -19.03 1.81
C SER A 563 5.75 -19.86 2.26
N GLU A 564 5.53 -20.89 3.05
CA GLU A 564 6.54 -21.83 3.55
C GLU A 564 5.97 -23.24 3.65
N PRO A 565 6.81 -24.30 3.53
CA PRO A 565 6.35 -25.68 3.61
C PRO A 565 5.90 -26.02 5.04
N TRP A 566 4.92 -26.92 5.14
CA TRP A 566 4.32 -27.26 6.42
C TRP A 566 5.32 -27.79 7.46
N GLU A 567 6.36 -28.51 7.04
CA GLU A 567 7.36 -29.06 7.95
C GLU A 567 8.22 -27.95 8.61
N ILE A 568 8.48 -26.86 7.93
CA ILE A 568 9.20 -25.71 8.50
C ILE A 568 8.30 -24.99 9.51
N LEU A 569 7.05 -24.76 9.14
CA LEU A 569 6.08 -24.13 10.04
C LEU A 569 5.83 -25.00 11.28
N ALA A 570 5.70 -26.33 11.14
CA ALA A 570 5.54 -27.26 12.25
C ALA A 570 6.79 -27.30 13.17
N ALA A 571 7.98 -27.25 12.60
CA ALA A 571 9.21 -27.21 13.38
C ALA A 571 9.31 -25.89 14.18
N SER A 572 8.98 -24.75 13.57
CA SER A 572 8.97 -23.46 14.26
C SER A 572 7.93 -23.43 15.38
N GLU A 573 6.72 -23.97 15.14
CA GLU A 573 5.66 -24.09 16.13
C GLU A 573 6.14 -24.87 17.38
N ARG A 574 6.78 -26.02 17.18
CA ARG A 574 7.31 -26.83 18.29
C ARG A 574 8.40 -26.10 19.06
N ILE A 575 9.29 -25.35 18.39
CA ILE A 575 10.33 -24.54 19.02
C ILE A 575 9.73 -23.43 19.88
N VAL A 576 8.68 -22.77 19.41
CA VAL A 576 7.98 -21.69 20.14
C VAL A 576 7.22 -22.29 21.31
N LEU A 577 6.51 -23.40 21.13
CA LEU A 577 5.84 -24.12 22.21
C LEU A 577 6.80 -24.66 23.27
N ASP A 578 8.03 -25.02 22.91
CA ASP A 578 9.10 -25.38 23.85
C ASP A 578 9.66 -24.17 24.60
N GLY A 579 9.24 -22.93 24.26
CA GLY A 579 9.68 -21.69 24.90
C GLY A 579 11.13 -21.28 24.55
N LYS A 580 11.66 -21.78 23.43
CA LYS A 580 13.03 -21.45 23.00
C LYS A 580 13.07 -20.14 22.22
N LEU A 581 12.03 -19.85 21.42
CA LEU A 581 11.84 -18.65 20.63
C LEU A 581 10.39 -18.16 20.77
N ALA A 582 10.10 -16.93 20.33
CA ALA A 582 8.74 -16.38 20.21
C ALA A 582 8.52 -15.86 18.79
N TYR A 583 7.28 -15.90 18.30
CA TYR A 583 6.95 -15.36 16.98
C TYR A 583 6.97 -13.85 16.94
N SER A 584 6.45 -13.17 17.98
CA SER A 584 6.44 -11.72 18.05
C SER A 584 7.61 -11.16 18.86
N ARG A 585 7.94 -9.91 18.54
CA ARG A 585 8.97 -9.16 19.28
C ARG A 585 8.55 -8.88 20.71
N SER A 586 7.29 -8.52 20.92
CA SER A 586 6.77 -8.22 22.27
C SER A 586 6.78 -9.44 23.17
N GLU A 587 6.40 -10.61 22.66
CA GLU A 587 6.44 -11.86 23.40
C GLU A 587 7.88 -12.29 23.72
N ALA A 588 8.80 -12.15 22.74
CA ALA A 588 10.21 -12.41 22.95
C ALA A 588 10.80 -11.57 24.08
N GLN A 589 10.48 -10.27 24.10
CA GLN A 589 10.91 -9.35 25.15
C GLN A 589 10.30 -9.71 26.51
N THR A 590 9.01 -10.02 26.56
CA THR A 590 8.30 -10.38 27.79
C THR A 590 8.89 -11.64 28.43
N LYS A 591 9.21 -12.65 27.60
CA LYS A 591 9.78 -13.92 28.07
C LYS A 591 11.31 -13.91 28.22
N GLY A 592 11.99 -12.88 27.70
CA GLY A 592 13.46 -12.81 27.71
C GLY A 592 14.12 -13.89 26.81
N ILE A 593 13.49 -14.23 25.69
CA ILE A 593 13.94 -15.24 24.71
C ILE A 593 14.18 -14.62 23.34
N GLY A 594 14.69 -15.41 22.37
CA GLY A 594 14.91 -14.93 21.00
C GLY A 594 13.61 -14.69 20.24
N TRP A 595 13.58 -13.66 19.39
CA TRP A 595 12.54 -13.44 18.40
C TRP A 595 12.82 -14.30 17.17
N TYR A 596 11.92 -15.23 16.83
CA TYR A 596 12.10 -16.19 15.74
C TYR A 596 12.40 -15.49 14.41
N ASP A 597 13.51 -15.87 13.77
CA ASP A 597 13.95 -15.32 12.50
C ASP A 597 14.63 -16.40 11.63
N PRO A 598 13.93 -16.98 10.66
CA PRO A 598 14.44 -18.12 9.89
C PRO A 598 15.62 -17.79 8.94
N ILE A 599 15.93 -16.51 8.69
CA ILE A 599 17.11 -16.12 7.90
C ILE A 599 18.40 -16.19 8.72
N VAL A 600 18.30 -16.11 10.05
CA VAL A 600 19.45 -16.13 10.96
C VAL A 600 19.92 -17.56 11.18
N ARG A 601 21.22 -17.78 11.00
CA ARG A 601 21.82 -19.11 11.07
C ARG A 601 21.54 -19.84 12.38
N GLU A 602 21.60 -19.16 13.52
CA GLU A 602 21.35 -19.75 14.82
C GLU A 602 19.93 -20.33 14.94
N HIS A 603 18.93 -19.62 14.41
CA HIS A 603 17.56 -20.08 14.41
C HIS A 603 17.32 -21.16 13.35
N ALA A 604 17.99 -21.09 12.21
CA ALA A 604 17.97 -22.15 11.20
C ALA A 604 18.54 -23.49 11.74
N GLU A 605 19.59 -23.44 12.54
CA GLU A 605 20.14 -24.65 13.21
C GLU A 605 19.15 -25.23 14.26
N LEU A 606 18.37 -24.37 14.94
CA LEU A 606 17.29 -24.85 15.83
C LEU A 606 16.18 -25.55 15.03
N ILE A 607 15.76 -24.98 13.88
CA ILE A 607 14.81 -25.62 12.97
C ILE A 607 15.34 -26.97 12.48
N LYS A 608 16.59 -27.01 12.03
CA LYS A 608 17.22 -28.25 11.58
C LYS A 608 17.22 -29.34 12.67
N ALA A 609 17.60 -28.98 13.90
CA ALA A 609 17.58 -29.88 15.03
C ALA A 609 16.18 -30.41 15.36
N GLU A 610 15.16 -29.55 15.28
CA GLU A 610 13.77 -29.93 15.50
C GLU A 610 13.26 -30.87 14.38
N LEU A 611 13.56 -30.55 13.10
CA LEU A 611 13.27 -31.45 11.97
C LEU A 611 13.89 -32.82 12.14
N GLN A 612 15.15 -32.89 12.60
CA GLN A 612 15.83 -34.17 12.90
C GLN A 612 15.14 -34.92 14.05
N LYS A 613 14.65 -34.21 15.07
CA LYS A 613 13.88 -34.79 16.16
C LYS A 613 12.55 -35.32 15.66
N MET A 614 11.79 -34.52 14.87
CA MET A 614 10.54 -34.94 14.24
C MET A 614 10.70 -36.17 13.36
N LYS A 615 11.80 -36.26 12.60
CA LYS A 615 12.15 -37.42 11.82
C LYS A 615 12.37 -38.67 12.68
N ASN A 616 13.12 -38.54 13.78
CA ASN A 616 13.40 -39.67 14.69
C ASN A 616 12.12 -40.12 15.43
N GLU A 617 11.24 -39.21 15.76
CA GLU A 617 9.93 -39.47 16.37
C GLU A 617 8.91 -40.03 15.39
N GLN A 618 9.20 -40.07 14.10
CA GLN A 618 8.25 -40.36 13.02
C GLN A 618 6.99 -39.48 13.11
N PHE A 619 7.19 -38.21 13.47
CA PHE A 619 6.13 -37.27 13.75
C PHE A 619 5.37 -36.87 12.48
N VAL A 620 4.04 -36.83 12.59
CA VAL A 620 3.14 -36.19 11.62
C VAL A 620 2.19 -35.32 12.43
N PRO A 621 2.04 -34.02 12.08
CA PRO A 621 1.13 -33.15 12.81
C PRO A 621 -0.30 -33.69 12.85
N ALA A 622 -1.04 -33.46 13.95
CA ALA A 622 -2.41 -33.91 14.10
C ALA A 622 -3.33 -33.43 12.96
N ALA A 623 -3.11 -32.22 12.47
CA ALA A 623 -3.86 -31.65 11.35
C ALA A 623 -3.65 -32.36 10.00
N LEU A 624 -2.56 -33.17 9.87
CA LEU A 624 -2.17 -33.86 8.63
C LEU A 624 -2.20 -35.38 8.72
N LYS A 625 -2.60 -35.95 9.86
CA LYS A 625 -2.53 -37.42 10.11
C LYS A 625 -3.26 -38.27 9.06
N ASP A 626 -4.31 -37.70 8.44
CA ASP A 626 -5.13 -38.43 7.45
C ASP A 626 -4.68 -38.16 6.01
N THR A 627 -3.69 -37.27 5.79
CA THR A 627 -3.24 -36.81 4.46
C THR A 627 -1.77 -37.06 4.18
N VAL A 628 -0.93 -37.11 5.23
CA VAL A 628 0.53 -37.27 5.08
C VAL A 628 0.97 -38.61 5.69
N THR A 629 1.71 -39.41 4.92
CA THR A 629 2.35 -40.62 5.45
C THR A 629 3.66 -40.31 6.17
N ILE A 630 4.07 -41.15 7.11
CA ILE A 630 5.36 -41.04 7.81
C ILE A 630 6.52 -40.95 6.82
N GLN A 631 6.48 -41.78 5.76
CA GLN A 631 7.53 -41.79 4.73
C GLN A 631 7.59 -40.44 3.96
N ASP A 632 6.47 -39.85 3.65
CA ASP A 632 6.42 -38.56 2.95
C ASP A 632 6.90 -37.43 3.89
N ALA A 633 6.51 -37.46 5.16
CA ALA A 633 7.02 -36.56 6.17
C ALA A 633 8.55 -36.61 6.30
N ILE A 634 9.11 -37.82 6.40
CA ILE A 634 10.57 -38.00 6.50
C ILE A 634 11.30 -37.45 5.27
N LYS A 635 10.76 -37.64 4.05
CA LYS A 635 11.37 -37.08 2.83
C LYS A 635 11.40 -35.54 2.87
N ARG A 636 10.32 -34.92 3.36
CA ARG A 636 10.24 -33.49 3.50
C ARG A 636 11.22 -32.96 4.55
N TYR A 637 11.33 -33.63 5.69
CA TYR A 637 12.31 -33.28 6.72
C TYR A 637 13.75 -33.37 6.18
N ASP A 638 14.09 -34.42 5.47
CA ASP A 638 15.41 -34.60 4.88
C ASP A 638 15.74 -33.49 3.88
N ALA A 639 14.81 -33.15 2.97
CA ALA A 639 15.03 -32.11 1.99
C ALA A 639 15.19 -30.71 2.64
N SER A 640 14.45 -30.44 3.70
CA SER A 640 14.55 -29.18 4.43
C SER A 640 15.82 -29.09 5.28
N ILE A 641 16.27 -30.20 5.87
CA ILE A 641 17.57 -30.31 6.54
C ILE A 641 18.70 -30.05 5.54
N ASP A 642 18.69 -30.72 4.38
CA ASP A 642 19.69 -30.56 3.32
C ASP A 642 19.73 -29.11 2.80
N TRP A 643 18.57 -28.42 2.71
CA TRP A 643 18.48 -27.02 2.36
C TRP A 643 19.21 -26.14 3.38
N ILE A 644 18.89 -26.29 4.67
CA ILE A 644 19.48 -25.50 5.74
C ILE A 644 21.01 -25.72 5.79
N GLU A 645 21.47 -26.94 5.58
CA GLU A 645 22.92 -27.25 5.55
C GLU A 645 23.62 -26.53 4.39
N ARG A 646 22.99 -26.45 3.22
CA ARG A 646 23.58 -25.82 2.03
C ARG A 646 23.57 -24.29 2.09
N HIS A 647 22.44 -23.69 2.55
CA HIS A 647 22.21 -22.25 2.48
C HIS A 647 22.44 -21.52 3.81
N GLY A 648 22.44 -22.22 4.95
CA GLY A 648 22.66 -21.64 6.27
C GLY A 648 21.48 -20.85 6.82
N HIS A 649 20.28 -20.99 6.23
CA HIS A 649 19.02 -20.39 6.65
C HIS A 649 17.84 -21.34 6.39
N ALA A 650 16.71 -21.09 7.06
CA ALA A 650 15.49 -21.89 6.90
C ALA A 650 14.42 -21.23 5.99
N ILE A 651 14.80 -20.24 5.20
CA ILE A 651 13.89 -19.61 4.21
C ILE A 651 13.74 -20.57 3.03
N ILE A 652 12.66 -21.34 3.04
CA ILE A 652 12.22 -22.21 1.94
C ILE A 652 10.84 -21.69 1.52
N SER A 653 10.69 -21.28 0.27
CA SER A 653 9.46 -20.70 -0.23
C SER A 653 9.16 -21.16 -1.66
N ASN A 654 8.29 -20.42 -2.36
CA ASN A 654 7.64 -20.84 -3.61
C ASN A 654 7.73 -19.80 -4.74
N GLY A 655 8.44 -18.69 -4.53
CA GLY A 655 8.45 -17.57 -5.47
C GLY A 655 9.38 -17.78 -6.65
N ALA A 656 9.42 -16.76 -7.52
CA ALA A 656 10.23 -16.73 -8.74
C ALA A 656 11.74 -16.73 -8.48
N PHE A 657 12.14 -16.30 -7.29
CA PHE A 657 13.52 -16.34 -6.80
C PHE A 657 13.59 -17.13 -5.50
N TYR A 658 14.72 -17.72 -5.23
CA TYR A 658 15.03 -18.28 -3.92
C TYR A 658 16.16 -17.50 -3.24
N LEU A 659 16.14 -17.44 -1.92
CA LEU A 659 17.24 -16.88 -1.14
C LEU A 659 18.45 -17.82 -1.24
N ASP A 660 19.53 -17.30 -1.78
CA ASP A 660 20.77 -18.07 -1.93
C ASP A 660 21.73 -17.79 -0.79
N ASN A 661 21.96 -16.52 -0.48
CA ASN A 661 22.92 -16.11 0.52
C ASN A 661 22.48 -14.86 1.28
N PHE A 662 22.61 -14.89 2.59
CA PHE A 662 22.47 -13.77 3.50
C PHE A 662 23.81 -13.52 4.21
N ASN A 663 24.43 -12.38 3.93
CA ASN A 663 25.69 -11.97 4.54
C ASN A 663 25.52 -10.61 5.26
N PRO A 664 25.09 -10.62 6.53
CA PRO A 664 24.84 -9.37 7.27
C PRO A 664 26.14 -8.57 7.52
N ALA A 665 27.29 -9.25 7.71
CA ALA A 665 28.58 -8.59 7.91
C ALA A 665 29.07 -7.89 6.65
N GLY A 666 28.81 -8.46 5.47
CA GLY A 666 29.12 -7.85 4.18
C GLY A 666 28.03 -6.93 3.65
N GLY A 667 26.90 -6.81 4.36
CA GLY A 667 25.76 -5.99 3.95
C GLY A 667 25.14 -6.44 2.63
N THR A 668 24.99 -7.75 2.39
CA THR A 668 24.44 -8.27 1.14
C THR A 668 23.41 -9.38 1.34
N ILE A 669 22.41 -9.38 0.46
CA ILE A 669 21.48 -10.50 0.24
C ILE A 669 21.52 -10.85 -1.24
N THR A 670 21.64 -12.15 -1.56
CA THR A 670 21.58 -12.64 -2.94
C THR A 670 20.38 -13.56 -3.10
N ILE A 671 19.58 -13.30 -4.13
CA ILE A 671 18.51 -14.17 -4.57
C ILE A 671 18.79 -14.65 -5.99
N ASN A 672 18.55 -15.93 -6.25
CA ASN A 672 18.72 -16.54 -7.57
C ASN A 672 17.38 -16.98 -8.14
N ALA A 673 17.25 -16.94 -9.46
CA ALA A 673 16.02 -17.34 -10.14
C ALA A 673 15.68 -18.81 -9.88
N PHE A 674 14.44 -19.07 -9.54
CA PHE A 674 13.91 -20.43 -9.43
C PHE A 674 13.48 -20.94 -10.81
N ARG A 675 14.32 -21.80 -11.42
CA ARG A 675 14.18 -22.32 -12.79
C ARG A 675 13.47 -23.67 -12.87
N ASP A 676 12.72 -24.03 -11.84
CA ASP A 676 11.99 -25.29 -11.81
C ASP A 676 10.86 -25.33 -12.84
N ALA A 677 10.73 -26.44 -13.54
CA ALA A 677 9.71 -26.62 -14.59
C ALA A 677 8.27 -26.53 -14.04
N SER A 678 8.07 -26.78 -12.74
CA SER A 678 6.76 -26.70 -12.09
C SER A 678 6.34 -25.26 -11.75
N TYR A 679 7.27 -24.28 -11.79
CA TYR A 679 6.90 -22.88 -11.52
C TYR A 679 5.88 -22.40 -12.55
N PRO A 680 4.73 -21.80 -12.16
CA PRO A 680 3.62 -21.59 -13.06
C PRO A 680 3.87 -20.50 -14.11
N PHE A 681 4.69 -19.49 -13.81
CA PHE A 681 4.88 -18.34 -14.67
C PHE A 681 6.18 -18.41 -15.47
N GLU A 682 6.15 -17.88 -16.68
CA GLU A 682 7.28 -17.78 -17.59
C GLU A 682 7.85 -16.38 -17.57
N ALA A 683 9.10 -16.22 -17.99
CA ALA A 683 9.70 -14.91 -18.15
C ALA A 683 8.88 -14.06 -19.13
N GLY A 684 8.56 -12.84 -18.70
CA GLY A 684 7.73 -11.92 -19.48
C GLY A 684 6.22 -12.08 -19.27
N HIS A 685 5.76 -13.00 -18.42
CA HIS A 685 4.33 -13.15 -18.09
C HIS A 685 3.69 -11.82 -17.63
N TRP A 686 4.43 -10.97 -16.95
CA TRP A 686 3.98 -9.67 -16.42
C TRP A 686 4.45 -8.47 -17.26
N SER A 687 4.93 -8.67 -18.50
CA SER A 687 5.48 -7.59 -19.36
C SER A 687 4.47 -6.50 -19.72
N ASN A 688 3.18 -6.80 -19.68
CA ASN A 688 2.11 -5.82 -19.87
C ASN A 688 2.12 -4.71 -18.80
N TYR A 689 2.79 -4.93 -17.65
CA TYR A 689 2.92 -3.93 -16.60
C TYR A 689 4.15 -3.01 -16.75
N GLU A 690 4.97 -3.18 -17.78
CA GLU A 690 6.15 -2.33 -18.00
C GLU A 690 5.79 -0.89 -18.39
N SER A 691 4.61 -0.67 -18.95
CA SER A 691 4.15 0.62 -19.44
C SER A 691 2.74 0.93 -18.96
N PRO A 692 2.56 1.80 -17.97
CA PRO A 692 1.24 2.20 -17.50
C PRO A 692 0.48 2.94 -18.60
N GLN A 693 -0.80 2.62 -18.74
CA GLN A 693 -1.71 3.28 -19.68
C GLN A 693 -2.32 4.52 -19.02
N LEU A 694 -1.49 5.51 -18.69
CA LEU A 694 -1.89 6.77 -18.07
C LEU A 694 -2.69 7.64 -19.02
N ALA A 695 -3.72 8.30 -18.48
CA ALA A 695 -4.36 9.42 -19.15
C ALA A 695 -3.45 10.65 -19.10
N ASP A 696 -3.49 11.48 -20.12
CA ASP A 696 -2.76 12.75 -20.27
C ASP A 696 -3.70 13.80 -20.86
N ILE A 697 -3.93 14.89 -20.14
CA ILE A 697 -4.74 16.03 -20.58
C ILE A 697 -3.87 16.89 -21.47
N THR A 698 -4.06 16.76 -22.78
CA THR A 698 -3.25 17.48 -23.77
C THR A 698 -3.70 18.92 -23.99
N SER A 699 -4.98 19.20 -23.81
CA SER A 699 -5.51 20.56 -23.86
C SER A 699 -6.79 20.73 -23.04
N VAL A 700 -6.98 21.94 -22.51
CA VAL A 700 -8.23 22.41 -21.88
C VAL A 700 -8.58 23.76 -22.45
N ASP A 701 -9.73 23.84 -23.17
CA ASP A 701 -10.25 25.09 -23.69
C ASP A 701 -11.35 25.61 -22.76
N VAL A 702 -11.02 26.64 -21.98
CA VAL A 702 -11.88 27.21 -20.94
C VAL A 702 -12.21 28.64 -21.28
N PRO A 703 -13.51 29.07 -21.26
CA PRO A 703 -13.88 30.46 -21.40
C PRO A 703 -13.28 31.27 -20.24
N ARG A 704 -12.48 32.31 -20.57
CA ARG A 704 -11.84 33.19 -19.57
C ARG A 704 -12.83 33.88 -18.65
N ILE A 705 -14.00 34.22 -19.17
CA ILE A 705 -15.05 34.90 -18.45
C ILE A 705 -16.37 34.13 -18.64
N VAL A 706 -17.00 33.78 -17.53
CA VAL A 706 -18.31 33.14 -17.49
C VAL A 706 -19.29 34.12 -16.82
N ALA A 707 -20.35 34.47 -17.50
CA ALA A 707 -21.42 35.28 -16.90
C ALA A 707 -22.28 34.37 -15.99
N ALA A 708 -22.44 34.77 -14.72
CA ALA A 708 -23.27 34.01 -13.78
C ALA A 708 -24.70 33.88 -14.28
N GLY A 709 -25.25 32.67 -14.34
CA GLY A 709 -26.54 32.35 -14.88
C GLY A 709 -26.62 32.25 -16.41
N GLN A 710 -25.49 32.19 -17.11
CA GLN A 710 -25.40 31.83 -18.53
C GLN A 710 -24.69 30.50 -18.71
N PRO A 711 -25.04 29.70 -19.72
CA PRO A 711 -24.35 28.44 -19.95
C PRO A 711 -22.88 28.67 -20.28
N ALA A 712 -22.02 27.73 -19.88
CA ALA A 712 -20.62 27.72 -20.23
C ALA A 712 -20.22 26.30 -20.70
N SER A 713 -19.37 26.24 -21.72
CA SER A 713 -18.85 24.97 -22.24
C SER A 713 -17.31 24.96 -22.19
N ILE A 714 -16.72 23.84 -21.79
CA ILE A 714 -15.30 23.62 -21.71
C ILE A 714 -14.99 22.36 -22.49
N LYS A 715 -13.91 22.38 -23.27
CA LYS A 715 -13.44 21.22 -24.00
C LYS A 715 -12.15 20.70 -23.42
N VAL A 716 -12.05 19.37 -23.33
CA VAL A 716 -10.89 18.67 -22.78
C VAL A 716 -10.42 17.62 -23.78
N ASP A 717 -9.18 17.71 -24.24
CA ASP A 717 -8.56 16.66 -25.04
C ASP A 717 -7.70 15.80 -24.15
N VAL A 718 -7.86 14.47 -24.28
CA VAL A 718 -7.13 13.47 -23.46
C VAL A 718 -6.53 12.42 -24.37
N GLN A 719 -5.33 11.97 -24.06
CA GLN A 719 -4.65 10.83 -24.68
C GLN A 719 -4.35 9.77 -23.61
N VAL A 720 -4.16 8.53 -24.03
CA VAL A 720 -3.62 7.44 -23.22
C VAL A 720 -2.42 6.88 -23.98
N ALA A 721 -1.26 6.85 -23.33
CA ALA A 721 0.02 6.44 -23.95
C ALA A 721 0.26 7.13 -25.31
N GLY A 722 -0.03 8.43 -25.40
CA GLY A 722 0.17 9.26 -26.60
C GLY A 722 -0.86 9.06 -27.72
N GLN A 723 -1.94 8.30 -27.49
CA GLN A 723 -3.00 8.06 -28.46
C GLN A 723 -4.36 8.48 -27.90
N ARG A 724 -5.23 9.01 -28.77
CA ARG A 724 -6.62 9.24 -28.39
C ARG A 724 -7.30 7.92 -28.05
N ASN A 725 -7.95 7.86 -26.88
CA ASN A 725 -8.57 6.65 -26.36
C ASN A 725 -9.93 6.98 -25.73
N GLY A 726 -10.90 6.05 -25.83
CA GLY A 726 -12.23 6.19 -25.24
C GLY A 726 -12.36 5.61 -23.82
N ASN A 727 -11.34 4.86 -23.33
CA ASN A 727 -11.36 4.22 -22.00
C ASN A 727 -10.84 5.20 -20.91
N VAL A 728 -11.39 6.40 -20.91
CA VAL A 728 -11.03 7.48 -19.97
C VAL A 728 -12.29 8.04 -19.32
N THR A 729 -12.21 8.30 -18.03
CA THR A 729 -13.19 9.09 -17.29
C THR A 729 -12.61 10.48 -17.03
N VAL A 730 -13.39 11.53 -17.28
CA VAL A 730 -13.00 12.90 -17.00
C VAL A 730 -13.98 13.48 -15.98
N ASP A 731 -13.50 13.65 -14.74
CA ASP A 731 -14.23 14.30 -13.66
C ASP A 731 -13.78 15.75 -13.52
N TYR A 732 -14.67 16.63 -13.07
CA TYR A 732 -14.31 18.02 -12.80
C TYR A 732 -15.03 18.57 -11.59
N PHE A 733 -14.43 19.56 -10.96
CA PHE A 733 -15.11 20.42 -10.00
C PHE A 733 -14.65 21.87 -10.10
N VAL A 734 -15.52 22.78 -9.68
CA VAL A 734 -15.22 24.19 -9.60
C VAL A 734 -15.34 24.63 -8.16
N SER A 735 -14.29 25.21 -7.60
CA SER A 735 -14.31 25.86 -6.29
C SER A 735 -14.34 27.37 -6.42
N ASN A 736 -15.03 28.00 -5.46
CA ASN A 736 -15.09 29.45 -5.37
C ASN A 736 -13.78 30.02 -4.77
N LYS A 737 -13.71 31.35 -4.64
CA LYS A 737 -12.55 32.03 -4.05
C LYS A 737 -12.22 31.60 -2.61
N ASP A 738 -13.19 31.05 -1.89
CA ASP A 738 -13.04 30.60 -0.50
C ASP A 738 -12.64 29.11 -0.42
N GLY A 739 -12.53 28.44 -1.59
CA GLY A 739 -12.13 27.03 -1.72
C GLY A 739 -13.31 26.05 -1.71
N ALA A 740 -14.54 26.52 -1.43
CA ALA A 740 -15.71 25.63 -1.41
C ALA A 740 -16.06 25.14 -2.82
N VAL A 741 -16.26 23.84 -3.00
CA VAL A 741 -16.74 23.23 -4.24
C VAL A 741 -18.20 23.64 -4.48
N VAL A 742 -18.43 24.36 -5.57
CA VAL A 742 -19.75 24.88 -5.93
C VAL A 742 -20.37 24.18 -7.15
N ILE A 743 -19.54 23.55 -7.99
CA ILE A 743 -19.97 22.79 -9.15
C ILE A 743 -19.11 21.50 -9.20
N ARG A 744 -19.76 20.36 -9.49
CA ARG A 744 -19.11 19.07 -9.72
C ARG A 744 -19.83 18.32 -10.82
N GLY A 745 -19.09 17.55 -11.63
CA GLY A 745 -19.67 16.68 -12.65
C GLY A 745 -18.66 15.82 -13.37
N LYS A 746 -19.18 15.07 -14.34
CA LYS A 746 -18.39 14.32 -15.31
C LYS A 746 -18.52 14.94 -16.69
N ALA A 747 -17.39 15.07 -17.38
CA ALA A 747 -17.41 15.49 -18.78
C ALA A 747 -18.03 14.39 -19.66
N GLN A 748 -18.73 14.81 -20.72
CA GLN A 748 -19.35 13.88 -21.65
C GLN A 748 -18.41 13.64 -22.84
N PRO A 749 -18.27 12.40 -23.33
CA PRO A 749 -17.48 12.14 -24.52
C PRO A 749 -18.15 12.73 -25.75
N GLU A 750 -17.45 13.58 -26.50
CA GLU A 750 -17.88 14.15 -27.78
C GLU A 750 -17.31 13.39 -28.97
N ALA A 751 -16.04 12.97 -28.86
CA ALA A 751 -15.34 12.15 -29.84
C ALA A 751 -14.23 11.36 -29.14
N LEU A 752 -13.52 10.49 -29.86
CA LEU A 752 -12.43 9.72 -29.31
C LEU A 752 -11.35 10.62 -28.71
N GLY A 753 -11.17 10.54 -27.39
CA GLY A 753 -10.24 11.36 -26.62
C GLY A 753 -10.65 12.84 -26.50
N GLN A 754 -11.90 13.20 -26.83
CA GLN A 754 -12.44 14.56 -26.66
C GLN A 754 -13.65 14.53 -25.74
N PHE A 755 -13.66 15.41 -24.77
CA PHE A 755 -14.70 15.50 -23.75
C PHE A 755 -15.23 16.93 -23.61
N GLY A 756 -16.56 17.06 -23.48
CA GLY A 756 -17.26 18.32 -23.24
C GLY A 756 -17.74 18.41 -21.80
N ILE A 757 -17.54 19.59 -21.19
CA ILE A 757 -18.12 19.95 -19.90
C ILE A 757 -19.11 21.07 -20.15
N ASP A 758 -20.39 20.76 -20.16
CA ASP A 758 -21.45 21.73 -20.27
C ASP A 758 -21.95 22.11 -18.88
N ILE A 759 -21.72 23.36 -18.49
CA ILE A 759 -22.16 23.91 -17.21
C ILE A 759 -23.45 24.72 -17.46
N PRO A 760 -24.61 24.23 -16.99
CA PRO A 760 -25.87 24.90 -17.24
C PRO A 760 -26.02 26.20 -16.42
N PRO A 761 -26.97 27.09 -16.81
CA PRO A 761 -27.15 28.41 -16.19
C PRO A 761 -27.35 28.37 -14.66
N GLU A 762 -28.06 27.38 -14.16
CA GLU A 762 -28.32 27.21 -12.72
C GLU A 762 -27.06 26.87 -11.94
N MET A 763 -26.09 26.22 -12.58
CA MET A 763 -24.79 25.89 -11.97
C MET A 763 -23.82 27.06 -12.06
N THR A 764 -23.75 27.77 -13.20
CA THR A 764 -22.92 28.98 -13.32
C THR A 764 -23.40 30.09 -12.39
N ALA A 765 -24.70 30.12 -12.03
CA ALA A 765 -25.27 31.06 -11.05
C ALA A 765 -24.70 30.86 -9.63
N LYS A 766 -24.07 29.71 -9.33
CA LYS A 766 -23.42 29.43 -8.05
C LYS A 766 -21.98 29.94 -7.98
N LEU A 767 -21.39 30.36 -9.10
CA LEU A 767 -20.03 30.91 -9.14
C LEU A 767 -19.97 32.23 -8.37
N SER A 768 -18.94 32.38 -7.56
CA SER A 768 -18.69 33.70 -6.90
C SER A 768 -18.15 34.69 -7.90
N PRO A 769 -18.58 35.99 -7.82
CA PRO A 769 -17.97 37.00 -8.65
C PRO A 769 -16.46 37.08 -8.47
N GLY A 770 -15.72 37.11 -9.58
CA GLY A 770 -14.25 37.06 -9.60
C GLY A 770 -13.67 35.67 -9.91
N PRO A 771 -12.50 35.34 -9.39
CA PRO A 771 -11.83 34.09 -9.71
C PRO A 771 -12.52 32.88 -9.04
N ASN A 772 -12.74 31.83 -9.84
CA ASN A 772 -13.15 30.50 -9.41
C ASN A 772 -12.17 29.52 -10.03
N GLN A 773 -11.74 28.53 -9.30
CA GLN A 773 -10.79 27.52 -9.79
C GLN A 773 -11.53 26.29 -10.30
N ILE A 774 -11.23 25.86 -11.52
CA ILE A 774 -11.66 24.55 -12.02
C ILE A 774 -10.49 23.58 -11.97
N LYS A 775 -10.75 22.39 -11.43
CA LYS A 775 -9.82 21.24 -11.52
C LYS A 775 -10.51 20.12 -12.33
N ILE A 776 -9.74 19.52 -13.23
CA ILE A 776 -10.17 18.47 -14.15
C ILE A 776 -9.26 17.28 -13.93
N PHE A 777 -9.87 16.10 -13.75
CA PHE A 777 -9.19 14.84 -13.50
C PHE A 777 -9.47 13.91 -14.68
N ALA A 778 -8.45 13.53 -15.43
CA ALA A 778 -8.56 12.49 -16.46
C ALA A 778 -7.97 11.20 -15.93
N THR A 779 -8.76 10.13 -15.92
CA THR A 779 -8.35 8.83 -15.37
C THR A 779 -8.59 7.74 -16.41
N SER A 780 -7.55 6.98 -16.74
CA SER A 780 -7.67 5.79 -17.57
C SER A 780 -8.26 4.63 -16.76
N ASN A 781 -9.10 3.81 -17.37
CA ASN A 781 -9.63 2.61 -16.74
C ASN A 781 -8.56 1.53 -16.48
N GLU A 782 -7.39 1.65 -17.12
CA GLU A 782 -6.25 0.74 -16.96
C GLU A 782 -5.18 1.27 -16.00
N ALA A 783 -5.26 2.56 -15.61
CA ALA A 783 -4.34 3.20 -14.68
C ALA A 783 -5.08 4.31 -13.92
N LEU A 784 -5.41 4.04 -12.65
CA LEU A 784 -6.30 4.89 -11.85
C LEU A 784 -5.65 6.15 -11.26
N ARG A 785 -4.36 6.37 -11.47
CA ARG A 785 -3.73 7.65 -11.15
C ARG A 785 -4.21 8.70 -12.15
N PRO A 786 -4.91 9.75 -11.70
CA PRO A 786 -5.40 10.79 -12.61
C PRO A 786 -4.26 11.68 -13.12
N ASP A 787 -4.41 12.19 -14.34
CA ASP A 787 -3.78 13.45 -14.74
C ASP A 787 -4.69 14.60 -14.36
N ILE A 788 -4.10 15.70 -13.88
CA ILE A 788 -4.84 16.80 -13.25
C ILE A 788 -4.48 18.13 -13.89
N SER A 789 -5.48 18.78 -14.45
CA SER A 789 -5.36 20.16 -14.93
C SER A 789 -6.12 21.11 -14.03
N SER A 790 -5.52 22.25 -13.71
CA SER A 790 -6.12 23.30 -12.88
C SER A 790 -6.01 24.64 -13.59
N THR A 791 -7.14 25.35 -13.70
CA THR A 791 -7.18 26.67 -14.31
C THR A 791 -8.23 27.56 -13.65
N THR A 792 -8.20 28.85 -13.93
CA THR A 792 -9.11 29.84 -13.32
C THR A 792 -10.16 30.29 -14.31
N ILE A 793 -11.41 30.30 -13.87
CA ILE A 793 -12.55 30.90 -14.54
C ILE A 793 -12.91 32.19 -13.82
N LEU A 794 -13.02 33.33 -14.54
CA LEU A 794 -13.50 34.59 -14.00
C LEU A 794 -15.04 34.63 -14.15
N ALA A 795 -15.76 34.66 -13.04
CA ALA A 795 -17.21 34.83 -13.07
C ALA A 795 -17.58 36.34 -13.05
N ALA A 796 -18.21 36.78 -14.12
CA ALA A 796 -18.80 38.13 -14.17
C ALA A 796 -20.15 38.13 -13.43
N PRO A 797 -20.48 39.26 -12.72
CA PRO A 797 -21.79 39.40 -12.10
C PRO A 797 -22.91 39.27 -13.13
N ARG A 798 -24.08 38.81 -12.68
CA ARG A 798 -25.28 38.73 -13.52
C ARG A 798 -25.60 40.12 -14.07
N SER A 799 -25.51 40.32 -15.38
CA SER A 799 -25.94 41.59 -15.98
C SER A 799 -27.47 41.70 -15.86
N VAL A 800 -27.91 42.61 -15.05
CA VAL A 800 -29.34 43.07 -15.08
C VAL A 800 -29.53 43.75 -16.44
N GLY A 801 -30.21 43.10 -17.32
CA GLY A 801 -30.59 43.44 -18.69
C GLY A 801 -30.15 44.79 -19.29
N SER A 802 -29.25 44.75 -20.28
CA SER A 802 -29.31 45.60 -21.45
C SER A 802 -28.64 44.81 -22.61
N GLY A 803 -29.41 44.52 -23.63
CA GLY A 803 -28.92 43.83 -24.81
C GLY A 803 -27.92 44.66 -25.58
N GLN A 804 -26.74 44.09 -25.76
CA GLN A 804 -25.87 44.26 -26.92
C GLN A 804 -24.75 43.19 -26.83
N GLY A 805 -24.67 42.38 -27.86
CA GLY A 805 -23.66 41.29 -27.93
C GLY A 805 -22.25 41.86 -28.10
N ALA A 806 -21.37 41.42 -27.23
CA ALA A 806 -19.94 41.59 -27.38
C ALA A 806 -19.35 40.23 -27.82
N ASN A 807 -18.87 40.17 -29.05
CA ASN A 807 -18.07 39.06 -29.54
C ASN A 807 -16.69 39.10 -28.88
N PHE A 808 -16.37 38.14 -28.06
CA PHE A 808 -15.03 37.92 -27.50
C PHE A 808 -14.34 36.76 -28.23
N ASN A 809 -13.19 37.07 -28.85
CA ASN A 809 -12.34 36.12 -29.54
C ASN A 809 -11.68 35.14 -28.54
N ASN A 810 -11.82 33.85 -28.78
CA ASN A 810 -11.11 32.78 -28.11
C ASN A 810 -9.61 32.84 -28.46
N GLN A 811 -8.76 32.87 -27.48
CA GLN A 811 -7.34 32.61 -27.66
C GLN A 811 -6.98 31.30 -26.93
N THR A 812 -6.45 30.34 -27.67
CA THR A 812 -5.92 29.08 -27.16
C THR A 812 -4.65 29.35 -26.35
N ILE A 813 -4.61 28.92 -25.12
CA ILE A 813 -3.41 28.98 -24.29
C ILE A 813 -2.77 27.58 -24.37
N GLY A 814 -1.59 27.51 -24.97
CA GLY A 814 -0.76 26.32 -24.89
C GLY A 814 -0.36 26.05 -23.42
N ASN A 815 -0.69 24.89 -22.93
CA ASN A 815 -0.27 24.42 -21.60
C ASN A 815 1.25 24.33 -21.55
N GLN A 816 1.87 24.98 -20.59
CA GLN A 816 3.10 24.47 -20.03
C GLN A 816 2.71 23.34 -19.08
N SER A 817 2.85 22.11 -19.56
CA SER A 817 2.76 20.93 -18.72
C SER A 817 3.94 21.00 -17.75
N THR A 818 3.68 21.25 -16.50
CA THR A 818 4.61 20.90 -15.45
C THR A 818 4.57 19.38 -15.30
N ALA A 819 5.42 18.72 -16.10
CA ALA A 819 5.76 17.34 -15.86
C ALA A 819 6.54 17.26 -14.54
N HIS A 820 5.93 16.72 -13.52
CA HIS A 820 6.58 16.27 -12.28
C HIS A 820 6.13 14.87 -11.92
#